data_f94ffba908d365ef50f131c62424b64a
#
_entry.id   f94ffba908d365ef50f131c62424b64a
#
_cell.length_a   1.000
_cell.length_b   1.000
_cell.length_c   1.000
_cell.angle_alpha   90.00
_cell.angle_beta   90.00
_cell.angle_gamma   90.00
#
_symmetry.space_group_name_H-M   'P 1'
#
loop_
_entity.id
_entity.type
_entity.pdbx_description
1 polymer ?
#
loop_
_entity_poly.entity_id
_entity_poly.type
_entity_poly.pdbx_seq_one_letter_code
_entity_poly.pdbx_strand_id
1 'polypeptide(L)'
;MTTDKPGSFNEAARYAYPWNEPKQAIAVDKTPAVDLYELGQEQEFFAWVEDTLKPLPTFIRRRVSSRINAVHADKGRHIAKLTLRNIVARDLPHVRAVAEQYTVPVGSDWIISSELNPLFHTFENLRELTRRFNQLADSTDEDIDLLAQDIAIYANAALAEVSETCAVLSPEEYSKRMLREGSRLVAYFGLIAPWASRRKMPLDEMAASIRKILDDRFWSRLLRKYARRWREHLHIAFGDVRRDVSPYCSKNHVKQWDARRKRSREIMSRLELEDQVTGERMSLIEQIDKSISNPEKRRVELMTRIGGFEKVATESGYAGSFFTLTAPSKYHAYTAFGHRNHKWNGASPRRSQRYLNQIWQQIRAELSRREIPIFGLRVAESHHDGTPHWHGLLFTAPEHTAELKEVMEDYATREDAEELTGKSGKQPRFELKPIDQALGSATGYVVKYISKNIDGYALDGESDHESGRPLKETAKHATAWASCWGIRQFQFLGGAPVSVWRELRRLKNQDLADRVSPVFGELHRAAHAGDWQGYITLQGGPFVSRSKLVLRAWYQYKNEPSSYGEYQKAIKGLVMPASSIPPVETRLHSYRIVKMKPKSSDRDDPGFDLKGASAPSWTRVNNCTEYKKHTDPPSFHPPDLTMPAGKVQPEQLEIGQLSRDQRKQIAEDIRNHKSNQRVSPADQFEALAISITAGDCTDYDRARAESYMKAAHAIRQEENALSAEVESLAKEIMSWAKLRNIQITPIQALKLAQGGEVTALDTRYRANHLTGELIVTGSDVSWRKTIALHQAKILIARWKRLLQ
;
A
#
# COMPACT_ATOMS: atom_id res chain seq x y z
N MET A 1 37.83 63.01 36.67
CA MET A 1 38.12 63.05 35.23
C MET A 1 36.93 62.47 34.49
N THR A 2 36.05 63.33 34.08
CA THR A 2 34.82 63.02 33.34
C THR A 2 35.18 62.92 31.87
N THR A 3 35.00 61.77 31.28
CA THR A 3 35.15 61.59 29.85
C THR A 3 33.88 62.07 29.18
N ASP A 4 34.00 63.21 28.51
CA ASP A 4 33.01 63.78 27.65
C ASP A 4 32.58 62.78 26.54
N LYS A 5 31.32 62.45 26.50
CA LYS A 5 30.68 61.85 25.32
C LYS A 5 30.69 62.90 24.21
N PRO A 6 31.04 62.52 22.95
CA PRO A 6 30.95 63.47 21.81
C PRO A 6 29.49 63.92 21.65
N GLY A 7 29.36 65.24 21.59
CA GLY A 7 28.19 66.03 21.77
C GLY A 7 26.94 65.58 21.05
N SER A 8 25.87 65.54 21.79
CA SER A 8 24.57 65.77 21.24
C SER A 8 24.57 67.11 20.48
N PHE A 9 24.39 67.09 19.20
CA PHE A 9 24.12 68.27 18.38
C PHE A 9 22.95 68.96 19.06
N ASN A 10 23.23 70.15 19.57
CA ASN A 10 22.26 70.96 20.29
C ASN A 10 21.18 71.30 19.27
N GLU A 11 19.93 70.82 19.44
CA GLU A 11 18.81 71.14 18.55
C GLU A 11 18.60 72.63 18.35
N ALA A 12 18.99 73.44 19.36
CA ALA A 12 18.98 74.91 19.27
C ALA A 12 19.93 75.48 18.21
N ALA A 13 20.96 74.72 17.80
CA ALA A 13 21.90 75.13 16.74
C ALA A 13 21.34 75.01 15.31
N ARG A 14 20.20 74.32 15.14
CA ARG A 14 19.54 74.12 13.84
C ARG A 14 18.78 75.38 13.35
N TYR A 15 18.50 76.31 14.24
CA TYR A 15 17.79 77.52 13.92
C TYR A 15 18.64 78.74 14.17
N ALA A 16 18.93 79.52 13.15
CA ALA A 16 19.76 80.73 13.25
C ALA A 16 19.14 81.85 14.12
N TYR A 17 17.84 81.75 14.38
CA TYR A 17 17.11 82.70 15.16
C TYR A 17 15.93 82.07 15.94
N PRO A 18 15.60 82.50 17.20
CA PRO A 18 14.59 81.86 18.00
C PRO A 18 13.16 81.83 17.43
N TRP A 19 12.87 82.68 16.49
CA TRP A 19 11.56 82.74 15.82
C TRP A 19 11.44 81.71 14.65
N ASN A 20 12.52 81.09 14.30
CA ASN A 20 12.54 79.96 13.35
C ASN A 20 12.40 78.60 14.00
N GLU A 21 12.39 78.49 15.31
CA GLU A 21 12.15 77.28 16.03
C GLU A 21 10.69 76.83 15.89
N PRO A 22 10.43 75.65 15.45
CA PRO A 22 9.09 75.12 15.31
C PRO A 22 8.39 75.12 16.67
N LYS A 23 7.15 75.70 16.76
CA LYS A 23 6.39 75.73 17.97
C LYS A 23 5.86 74.40 18.49
N GLN A 24 6.03 73.33 17.71
CA GLN A 24 5.86 71.92 18.10
C GLN A 24 7.12 71.18 17.87
N ALA A 25 7.56 70.38 18.86
CA ALA A 25 8.70 69.48 18.66
C ALA A 25 8.38 68.58 17.49
N ILE A 26 9.07 68.77 16.37
CA ILE A 26 9.02 67.82 15.26
C ILE A 26 9.65 66.54 15.82
N ALA A 27 8.84 65.47 15.95
CA ALA A 27 9.35 64.17 16.27
C ALA A 27 10.40 63.80 15.21
N VAL A 28 11.67 63.92 15.58
CA VAL A 28 12.75 63.46 14.69
C VAL A 28 12.56 61.96 14.54
N ASP A 29 12.19 61.56 13.36
CA ASP A 29 12.11 60.17 13.03
C ASP A 29 13.52 59.53 13.24
N LYS A 30 13.65 58.78 14.33
CA LYS A 30 14.90 58.11 14.70
C LYS A 30 15.19 56.88 13.83
N THR A 31 14.40 56.64 12.76
CA THR A 31 14.72 55.63 11.78
C THR A 31 16.09 56.02 11.16
N PRO A 32 17.07 55.16 11.20
CA PRO A 32 18.34 55.45 10.54
C PRO A 32 18.10 55.70 9.06
N ALA A 33 18.71 56.73 8.50
CA ALA A 33 18.62 56.99 7.07
C ALA A 33 18.99 55.75 6.30
N VAL A 34 18.02 55.19 5.54
CA VAL A 34 18.24 54.02 4.72
C VAL A 34 19.19 54.39 3.63
N ASP A 35 20.38 53.76 3.60
CA ASP A 35 21.28 53.89 2.49
C ASP A 35 20.67 53.17 1.29
N LEU A 36 20.23 53.97 0.31
CA LEU A 36 19.57 53.46 -0.93
C LEU A 36 20.53 52.56 -1.72
N TYR A 37 21.85 52.79 -1.63
CA TYR A 37 22.80 51.92 -2.29
C TYR A 37 22.90 50.54 -1.60
N GLU A 38 22.98 50.52 -0.27
CA GLU A 38 22.92 49.27 0.50
C GLU A 38 21.56 48.56 0.31
N LEU A 39 20.46 49.27 0.31
CA LEU A 39 19.12 48.72 0.05
C LEU A 39 19.05 48.09 -1.34
N GLY A 40 19.62 48.73 -2.37
CA GLY A 40 19.70 48.21 -3.74
C GLY A 40 20.52 46.90 -3.77
N GLN A 41 21.66 46.85 -3.09
CA GLN A 41 22.49 45.66 -3.03
C GLN A 41 21.82 44.53 -2.22
N GLU A 42 21.02 44.83 -1.24
CA GLU A 42 20.22 43.87 -0.49
C GLU A 42 19.14 43.26 -1.39
N GLN A 43 18.42 44.10 -2.15
CA GLN A 43 17.40 43.66 -3.10
C GLN A 43 17.98 42.73 -4.19
N GLU A 44 19.14 43.10 -4.77
CA GLU A 44 19.86 42.27 -5.74
C GLU A 44 20.28 40.92 -5.14
N PHE A 45 20.73 40.93 -3.89
CA PHE A 45 21.10 39.70 -3.18
C PHE A 45 19.91 38.75 -3.00
N PHE A 46 18.77 39.26 -2.52
CA PHE A 46 17.60 38.44 -2.33
C PHE A 46 16.98 37.96 -3.65
N ALA A 47 16.97 38.80 -4.69
CA ALA A 47 16.56 38.41 -6.04
C ALA A 47 17.46 37.28 -6.58
N TRP A 48 18.78 37.38 -6.42
CA TRP A 48 19.70 36.30 -6.79
C TRP A 48 19.47 35.01 -5.97
N VAL A 49 19.18 35.09 -4.66
CA VAL A 49 18.84 33.95 -3.84
C VAL A 49 17.56 33.27 -4.36
N GLU A 50 16.53 34.07 -4.65
CA GLU A 50 15.26 33.55 -5.14
C GLU A 50 15.42 32.86 -6.49
N ASP A 51 16.08 33.50 -7.45
CA ASP A 51 16.31 32.93 -8.78
C ASP A 51 17.13 31.62 -8.73
N THR A 52 18.20 31.61 -7.90
CA THR A 52 19.04 30.41 -7.70
C THR A 52 18.21 29.22 -7.15
N LEU A 53 17.23 29.50 -6.29
CA LEU A 53 16.44 28.47 -5.60
C LEU A 53 15.12 28.14 -6.29
N LYS A 54 14.67 28.98 -7.24
CA LYS A 54 13.39 28.84 -7.97
C LYS A 54 13.15 27.43 -8.57
N PRO A 55 14.16 26.76 -9.18
CA PRO A 55 13.98 25.42 -9.74
C PRO A 55 13.78 24.31 -8.71
N LEU A 56 13.96 24.60 -7.41
CA LEU A 56 13.91 23.59 -6.37
C LEU A 56 12.49 23.41 -5.82
N PRO A 57 12.15 22.20 -5.32
CA PRO A 57 10.93 21.99 -4.56
C PRO A 57 10.76 22.99 -3.42
N THR A 58 9.52 23.45 -3.19
CA THR A 58 9.20 24.55 -2.28
C THR A 58 9.73 24.32 -0.87
N PHE A 59 9.66 23.09 -0.34
CA PHE A 59 10.14 22.80 1.01
C PHE A 59 11.68 22.90 1.13
N ILE A 60 12.44 22.55 0.10
CA ILE A 60 13.90 22.75 0.05
C ILE A 60 14.21 24.23 -0.08
N ARG A 61 13.53 24.91 -1.01
CA ARG A 61 13.68 26.36 -1.21
C ARG A 61 13.48 27.12 0.10
N ARG A 62 12.33 26.93 0.77
CA ARG A 62 12.03 27.57 2.06
C ARG A 62 13.11 27.32 3.10
N ARG A 63 13.64 26.10 3.18
CA ARG A 63 14.66 25.73 4.15
C ARG A 63 16.00 26.42 3.85
N VAL A 64 16.42 26.44 2.59
CA VAL A 64 17.66 27.12 2.19
C VAL A 64 17.51 28.61 2.40
N SER A 65 16.40 29.24 1.96
CA SER A 65 16.13 30.66 2.17
C SER A 65 16.16 31.02 3.66
N SER A 66 15.47 30.25 4.52
CA SER A 66 15.47 30.47 5.96
C SER A 66 16.91 30.41 6.55
N ARG A 67 17.74 29.44 6.10
CA ARG A 67 19.13 29.33 6.53
C ARG A 67 19.95 30.51 6.04
N ILE A 68 19.80 30.93 4.78
CA ILE A 68 20.52 32.06 4.20
C ILE A 68 20.13 33.35 4.90
N ASN A 69 18.82 33.57 5.17
CA ASN A 69 18.34 34.74 5.90
C ASN A 69 18.91 34.79 7.34
N ALA A 70 18.96 33.66 8.04
CA ALA A 70 19.56 33.58 9.36
C ALA A 70 21.06 33.91 9.34
N VAL A 71 21.81 33.37 8.37
CA VAL A 71 23.24 33.69 8.22
C VAL A 71 23.44 35.14 7.81
N HIS A 72 22.56 35.68 6.97
CA HIS A 72 22.57 37.07 6.56
C HIS A 72 22.40 38.00 7.78
N ALA A 73 21.40 37.71 8.61
CA ALA A 73 21.11 38.51 9.80
C ALA A 73 22.26 38.43 10.85
N ASP A 74 22.92 37.27 11.00
CA ASP A 74 23.97 37.02 12.00
C ASP A 74 25.36 37.47 11.51
N LYS A 75 25.72 37.17 10.24
CA LYS A 75 27.10 37.28 9.70
C LYS A 75 27.21 38.15 8.47
N GLY A 76 26.12 38.79 8.07
CA GLY A 76 26.10 39.72 6.94
C GLY A 76 26.04 39.03 5.56
N ARG A 77 25.83 39.88 4.55
CA ARG A 77 25.59 39.50 3.15
C ARG A 77 26.73 38.65 2.53
N HIS A 78 27.97 38.99 2.82
CA HIS A 78 29.12 38.29 2.23
C HIS A 78 29.18 36.82 2.66
N ILE A 79 28.99 36.53 3.94
CA ILE A 79 28.97 35.13 4.46
C ILE A 79 27.74 34.39 3.97
N ALA A 80 26.60 35.08 3.86
CA ALA A 80 25.37 34.48 3.28
C ALA A 80 25.57 34.08 1.80
N LYS A 81 26.23 34.94 0.98
CA LYS A 81 26.62 34.62 -0.42
C LYS A 81 27.55 33.41 -0.47
N LEU A 82 28.56 33.33 0.36
CA LEU A 82 29.48 32.17 0.41
C LEU A 82 28.74 30.91 0.85
N THR A 83 27.82 31.04 1.82
CA THR A 83 27.02 29.92 2.30
C THR A 83 26.12 29.37 1.18
N LEU A 84 25.44 30.24 0.43
CA LEU A 84 24.60 29.80 -0.68
C LEU A 84 25.42 29.17 -1.81
N ARG A 85 26.56 29.79 -2.18
CA ARG A 85 27.49 29.22 -3.16
C ARG A 85 27.94 27.81 -2.79
N ASN A 86 28.28 27.58 -1.51
CA ASN A 86 28.66 26.27 -1.01
C ASN A 86 27.49 25.26 -1.09
N ILE A 87 26.26 25.67 -0.78
CA ILE A 87 25.06 24.83 -0.94
C ILE A 87 24.84 24.51 -2.42
N VAL A 88 24.94 25.51 -3.30
CA VAL A 88 24.79 25.35 -4.76
C VAL A 88 25.81 24.38 -5.32
N ALA A 89 27.07 24.50 -4.91
CA ALA A 89 28.16 23.67 -5.42
C ALA A 89 28.12 22.23 -4.88
N ARG A 90 27.76 22.05 -3.61
CA ARG A 90 27.91 20.76 -2.92
C ARG A 90 26.62 19.98 -2.78
N ASP A 91 25.50 20.64 -2.50
CA ASP A 91 24.26 19.96 -2.11
C ASP A 91 23.25 19.92 -3.27
N LEU A 92 23.11 21.00 -4.04
CA LEU A 92 22.12 21.08 -5.11
C LEU A 92 22.34 20.13 -6.29
N PRO A 93 23.55 19.76 -6.71
CA PRO A 93 23.73 18.76 -7.78
C PRO A 93 23.08 17.42 -7.44
N HIS A 94 23.19 16.96 -6.20
CA HIS A 94 22.56 15.73 -5.75
C HIS A 94 21.03 15.85 -5.68
N VAL A 95 20.52 17.00 -5.24
CA VAL A 95 19.07 17.27 -5.22
C VAL A 95 18.49 17.25 -6.64
N ARG A 96 19.19 17.88 -7.60
CA ARG A 96 18.77 17.87 -9.02
C ARG A 96 18.82 16.47 -9.61
N ALA A 97 19.92 15.74 -9.43
CA ALA A 97 20.06 14.37 -9.91
C ALA A 97 19.01 13.41 -9.33
N VAL A 98 18.56 13.64 -8.09
CA VAL A 98 17.45 12.92 -7.51
C VAL A 98 16.13 13.39 -8.10
N ALA A 99 15.88 14.69 -8.28
CA ALA A 99 14.65 15.22 -8.85
C ALA A 99 14.42 14.66 -10.27
N GLU A 100 15.46 14.61 -11.10
CA GLU A 100 15.44 14.05 -12.46
C GLU A 100 14.98 12.57 -12.50
N GLN A 101 15.23 11.78 -11.46
CA GLN A 101 14.77 10.40 -11.38
C GLN A 101 13.25 10.27 -11.19
N TYR A 102 12.58 11.36 -10.81
CA TYR A 102 11.14 11.37 -10.49
C TYR A 102 10.32 12.26 -11.42
N THR A 103 10.97 13.08 -12.23
CA THR A 103 10.29 13.93 -13.21
C THR A 103 10.19 13.25 -14.56
N VAL A 104 9.14 13.59 -15.29
CA VAL A 104 8.93 13.17 -16.67
C VAL A 104 9.35 14.35 -17.56
N PRO A 105 10.21 14.14 -18.58
CA PRO A 105 10.56 15.19 -19.52
C PRO A 105 9.32 15.71 -20.24
N VAL A 106 9.12 17.03 -20.22
CA VAL A 106 8.02 17.65 -20.96
C VAL A 106 8.49 17.89 -22.39
N GLY A 107 7.82 17.27 -23.37
CA GLY A 107 8.15 17.43 -24.78
C GLY A 107 9.22 16.48 -25.31
N SER A 108 9.40 15.32 -24.67
CA SER A 108 10.30 14.29 -25.20
C SER A 108 9.80 13.74 -26.53
N ASP A 109 10.61 13.88 -27.58
CA ASP A 109 10.32 13.50 -28.98
C ASP A 109 9.94 12.01 -29.18
N TRP A 110 10.23 11.14 -28.22
CA TRP A 110 9.85 9.74 -28.29
C TRP A 110 8.33 9.51 -28.24
N ILE A 111 7.56 10.48 -27.70
CA ILE A 111 6.09 10.46 -27.72
C ILE A 111 5.57 10.73 -29.13
N ILE A 112 6.27 11.58 -29.89
CA ILE A 112 5.91 12.02 -31.23
C ILE A 112 6.30 10.99 -32.27
N SER A 113 7.36 10.22 -32.07
CA SER A 113 7.89 9.23 -33.02
C SER A 113 7.15 7.89 -33.04
N SER A 114 6.26 7.63 -32.10
CA SER A 114 5.39 6.45 -32.17
C SER A 114 4.18 6.80 -33.04
N GLU A 115 4.28 6.51 -34.33
CA GLU A 115 3.19 6.60 -35.25
C GLU A 115 1.87 6.12 -34.65
N LEU A 116 0.86 7.02 -34.61
CA LEU A 116 -0.53 6.70 -34.25
C LEU A 116 -0.76 6.09 -32.86
N ASN A 117 -0.42 6.81 -31.83
CA ASN A 117 -0.85 6.42 -30.50
C ASN A 117 -2.06 7.27 -30.07
N PRO A 118 -3.29 6.75 -30.14
CA PRO A 118 -4.51 7.49 -29.78
C PRO A 118 -4.51 8.00 -28.32
N LEU A 119 -3.67 7.43 -27.45
CA LEU A 119 -3.49 7.90 -26.06
C LEU A 119 -2.97 9.35 -25.96
N PHE A 120 -2.46 9.92 -27.02
CA PHE A 120 -1.82 11.24 -27.01
C PHE A 120 -2.53 12.29 -27.87
N HIS A 121 -3.77 12.02 -28.28
CA HIS A 121 -4.55 12.93 -29.14
C HIS A 121 -4.75 14.32 -28.53
N THR A 122 -4.80 14.43 -27.21
CA THR A 122 -4.87 15.69 -26.49
C THR A 122 -3.54 15.99 -25.80
N PHE A 123 -2.53 16.29 -26.62
CA PHE A 123 -1.18 16.60 -26.15
C PHE A 123 -1.14 17.68 -25.04
N GLU A 124 -1.97 18.70 -25.17
CA GLU A 124 -2.06 19.77 -24.14
C GLU A 124 -2.54 19.24 -22.80
N ASN A 125 -3.53 18.34 -22.77
CA ASN A 125 -3.99 17.71 -21.52
C ASN A 125 -2.88 16.86 -20.88
N LEU A 126 -2.17 16.07 -21.68
CA LEU A 126 -1.06 15.26 -21.17
C LEU A 126 0.09 16.14 -20.66
N ARG A 127 0.37 17.25 -21.35
CA ARG A 127 1.37 18.24 -20.94
C ARG A 127 1.03 18.87 -19.60
N GLU A 128 -0.22 19.28 -19.40
CA GLU A 128 -0.69 19.82 -18.10
C GLU A 128 -0.63 18.77 -16.99
N LEU A 129 -1.06 17.54 -17.25
CA LEU A 129 -0.93 16.44 -16.30
C LEU A 129 0.54 16.19 -15.92
N THR A 130 1.44 16.23 -16.91
CA THR A 130 2.88 16.08 -16.70
C THR A 130 3.45 17.21 -15.87
N ARG A 131 3.06 18.44 -16.13
CA ARG A 131 3.49 19.61 -15.36
C ARG A 131 3.12 19.44 -13.88
N ARG A 132 1.88 19.03 -13.61
CA ARG A 132 1.39 18.78 -12.23
C ARG A 132 2.06 17.56 -11.59
N PHE A 133 2.29 16.50 -12.37
CA PHE A 133 3.04 15.32 -11.91
C PHE A 133 4.46 15.70 -11.48
N ASN A 134 5.15 16.55 -12.24
CA ASN A 134 6.49 17.02 -11.90
C ASN A 134 6.54 17.92 -10.66
N GLN A 135 5.38 18.32 -10.13
CA GLN A 135 5.25 19.06 -8.87
C GLN A 135 4.83 18.20 -7.67
N LEU A 136 4.72 16.87 -7.82
CA LEU A 136 4.25 15.97 -6.77
C LEU A 136 5.03 16.06 -5.45
N ALA A 137 6.30 16.46 -5.49
CA ALA A 137 7.08 16.67 -4.28
C ALA A 137 6.50 17.77 -3.39
N ASP A 138 5.88 18.79 -3.96
CA ASP A 138 5.26 19.92 -3.26
C ASP A 138 3.76 19.79 -3.06
N SER A 139 3.11 18.86 -3.77
CA SER A 139 1.66 18.71 -3.81
C SER A 139 1.09 18.24 -2.46
N THR A 140 -0.04 18.79 -2.07
CA THR A 140 -0.84 18.30 -0.94
C THR A 140 -1.52 16.98 -1.29
N ASP A 141 -2.10 16.30 -0.29
CA ASP A 141 -2.90 15.08 -0.55
C ASP A 141 -4.14 15.40 -1.43
N GLU A 142 -4.67 16.61 -1.32
CA GLU A 142 -5.79 17.11 -2.11
C GLU A 142 -5.42 17.36 -3.57
N ASP A 143 -4.26 18.01 -3.82
CA ASP A 143 -3.73 18.20 -5.17
C ASP A 143 -3.45 16.87 -5.86
N ILE A 144 -2.95 15.88 -5.10
CA ILE A 144 -2.69 14.53 -5.60
C ILE A 144 -4.00 13.84 -5.98
N ASP A 145 -5.07 14.01 -5.21
CA ASP A 145 -6.37 13.41 -5.52
C ASP A 145 -7.00 14.05 -6.75
N LEU A 146 -6.88 15.37 -6.91
CA LEU A 146 -7.31 16.08 -8.13
C LEU A 146 -6.52 15.60 -9.36
N LEU A 147 -5.20 15.48 -9.24
CA LEU A 147 -4.38 14.94 -10.33
C LEU A 147 -4.77 13.49 -10.66
N ALA A 148 -5.05 12.68 -9.66
CA ALA A 148 -5.48 11.29 -9.85
C ALA A 148 -6.81 11.19 -10.58
N GLN A 149 -7.78 12.07 -10.27
CA GLN A 149 -9.05 12.17 -10.99
C GLN A 149 -8.82 12.56 -12.45
N ASP A 150 -8.01 13.57 -12.70
CA ASP A 150 -7.73 14.04 -14.06
C ASP A 150 -7.01 12.99 -14.91
N ILE A 151 -6.05 12.24 -14.33
CA ILE A 151 -5.41 11.12 -15.01
C ILE A 151 -6.41 10.00 -15.31
N ALA A 152 -7.34 9.70 -14.40
CA ALA A 152 -8.36 8.68 -14.63
C ALA A 152 -9.36 9.12 -15.74
N ILE A 153 -9.74 10.39 -15.76
CA ILE A 153 -10.59 10.98 -16.83
C ILE A 153 -9.86 10.89 -18.17
N TYR A 154 -8.60 11.33 -18.22
CA TYR A 154 -7.76 11.22 -19.41
C TYR A 154 -7.63 9.78 -19.90
N ALA A 155 -7.34 8.84 -18.98
CA ALA A 155 -7.23 7.42 -19.31
C ALA A 155 -8.54 6.85 -19.85
N ASN A 156 -9.68 7.28 -19.34
CA ASN A 156 -10.99 6.84 -19.82
C ASN A 156 -11.22 7.33 -21.26
N ALA A 157 -10.97 8.60 -21.55
CA ALA A 157 -11.12 9.18 -22.90
C ALA A 157 -10.20 8.47 -23.90
N ALA A 158 -8.91 8.36 -23.57
CA ALA A 158 -7.90 7.75 -24.43
C ALA A 158 -8.15 6.25 -24.69
N LEU A 159 -8.61 5.49 -23.68
CA LEU A 159 -8.92 4.08 -23.85
C LEU A 159 -10.27 3.85 -24.54
N ALA A 160 -11.22 4.79 -24.47
CA ALA A 160 -12.44 4.72 -25.28
C ALA A 160 -12.12 4.75 -26.77
N GLU A 161 -11.23 5.65 -27.20
CA GLU A 161 -10.77 5.75 -28.59
C GLU A 161 -10.03 4.48 -29.07
N VAL A 162 -9.14 3.93 -28.20
CA VAL A 162 -8.52 2.63 -28.49
C VAL A 162 -9.57 1.53 -28.62
N SER A 163 -10.62 1.54 -27.80
CA SER A 163 -11.72 0.58 -27.86
C SER A 163 -12.43 0.58 -29.21
N GLU A 164 -12.71 1.74 -29.77
CA GLU A 164 -13.35 1.87 -31.08
C GLU A 164 -12.51 1.23 -32.20
N THR A 165 -11.18 1.40 -32.16
CA THR A 165 -10.26 0.79 -33.13
C THR A 165 -10.14 -0.72 -32.97
N CYS A 166 -10.60 -1.28 -31.86
CA CYS A 166 -10.46 -2.68 -31.50
C CYS A 166 -11.77 -3.49 -31.59
N ALA A 167 -12.84 -2.91 -32.13
CA ALA A 167 -14.19 -3.53 -32.18
C ALA A 167 -14.25 -4.89 -32.89
N VAL A 168 -13.28 -5.21 -33.74
CA VAL A 168 -13.21 -6.46 -34.55
C VAL A 168 -12.34 -7.53 -33.89
N LEU A 169 -11.65 -7.22 -32.78
CA LEU A 169 -10.69 -8.14 -32.14
C LEU A 169 -11.42 -9.17 -31.26
N SER A 170 -10.81 -10.34 -31.11
CA SER A 170 -11.25 -11.29 -30.10
C SER A 170 -11.17 -10.69 -28.67
N PRO A 171 -11.98 -11.14 -27.71
CA PRO A 171 -11.98 -10.63 -26.34
C PRO A 171 -10.60 -10.65 -25.67
N GLU A 172 -9.78 -11.65 -26.00
CA GLU A 172 -8.43 -11.77 -25.45
C GLU A 172 -7.47 -10.73 -26.07
N GLU A 173 -7.51 -10.56 -27.38
CA GLU A 173 -6.69 -9.58 -28.11
C GLU A 173 -7.09 -8.15 -27.75
N TYR A 174 -8.41 -7.90 -27.66
CA TYR A 174 -8.96 -6.65 -27.17
C TYR A 174 -8.40 -6.30 -25.78
N SER A 175 -8.51 -7.24 -24.82
CA SER A 175 -8.04 -7.02 -23.46
C SER A 175 -6.53 -6.83 -23.40
N LYS A 176 -5.76 -7.57 -24.20
CA LYS A 176 -4.30 -7.39 -24.34
C LYS A 176 -3.95 -6.02 -24.89
N ARG A 177 -4.67 -5.55 -25.90
CA ARG A 177 -4.46 -4.22 -26.52
C ARG A 177 -4.78 -3.12 -25.52
N MET A 178 -5.96 -3.15 -24.90
CA MET A 178 -6.39 -2.18 -23.89
C MET A 178 -5.43 -2.12 -22.71
N LEU A 179 -5.01 -3.28 -22.17
CA LEU A 179 -4.06 -3.34 -21.07
C LEU A 179 -2.69 -2.82 -21.44
N ARG A 180 -2.23 -3.07 -22.68
CA ARG A 180 -0.96 -2.56 -23.19
C ARG A 180 -0.96 -1.05 -23.24
N GLU A 181 -1.98 -0.46 -23.84
CA GLU A 181 -2.08 1.00 -24.00
C GLU A 181 -2.27 1.68 -22.64
N GLY A 182 -3.14 1.16 -21.76
CA GLY A 182 -3.26 1.69 -20.42
C GLY A 182 -1.98 1.54 -19.58
N SER A 183 -1.20 0.46 -19.80
CA SER A 183 0.09 0.28 -19.14
C SER A 183 1.15 1.27 -19.64
N ARG A 184 1.07 1.70 -20.91
CA ARG A 184 1.92 2.76 -21.45
C ARG A 184 1.69 4.09 -20.75
N LEU A 185 0.42 4.44 -20.45
CA LEU A 185 0.11 5.64 -19.67
C LEU A 185 0.73 5.57 -18.27
N VAL A 186 0.66 4.40 -17.58
CA VAL A 186 1.32 4.22 -16.29
C VAL A 186 2.84 4.39 -16.41
N ALA A 187 3.44 3.79 -17.44
CA ALA A 187 4.88 3.86 -17.70
C ALA A 187 5.33 5.27 -18.09
N TYR A 188 4.50 6.03 -18.82
CA TYR A 188 4.77 7.43 -19.20
C TYR A 188 5.10 8.28 -17.95
N PHE A 189 4.36 8.12 -16.88
CA PHE A 189 4.66 8.78 -15.59
C PHE A 189 5.80 8.13 -14.80
N GLY A 190 6.63 7.28 -15.41
CA GLY A 190 7.72 6.59 -14.71
C GLY A 190 7.24 5.64 -13.60
N LEU A 191 5.95 5.29 -13.59
CA LEU A 191 5.35 4.45 -12.58
C LEU A 191 5.37 2.98 -13.01
N ILE A 192 5.43 2.08 -12.04
CA ILE A 192 5.42 0.64 -12.30
C ILE A 192 4.02 0.09 -12.00
N ALA A 193 3.38 -0.40 -13.03
CA ALA A 193 2.09 -1.07 -12.89
C ALA A 193 2.23 -2.34 -12.03
N PRO A 194 1.27 -2.64 -11.13
CA PRO A 194 1.33 -3.81 -10.25
C PRO A 194 1.44 -5.15 -10.99
N TRP A 195 1.03 -5.20 -12.24
CA TRP A 195 1.05 -6.38 -13.11
C TRP A 195 2.25 -6.45 -14.06
N ALA A 196 3.14 -5.44 -14.08
CA ALA A 196 4.26 -5.34 -15.04
C ALA A 196 5.23 -6.53 -15.02
N SER A 197 5.34 -7.26 -13.93
CA SER A 197 6.21 -8.44 -13.82
C SER A 197 5.55 -9.76 -14.24
N ARG A 198 4.26 -9.75 -14.59
CA ARG A 198 3.53 -10.97 -14.93
C ARG A 198 3.70 -11.30 -16.42
N ARG A 199 4.24 -12.49 -16.70
CA ARG A 199 4.45 -12.97 -18.08
C ARG A 199 3.16 -13.47 -18.74
N LYS A 200 2.27 -14.09 -17.96
CA LYS A 200 0.95 -14.57 -18.39
C LYS A 200 -0.08 -14.04 -17.41
N MET A 201 -1.16 -13.49 -17.94
CA MET A 201 -2.26 -12.93 -17.16
C MET A 201 -3.57 -13.49 -17.69
N PRO A 202 -4.41 -14.10 -16.85
CA PRO A 202 -5.76 -14.49 -17.21
C PRO A 202 -6.59 -13.28 -17.64
N LEU A 203 -7.62 -13.51 -18.42
CA LEU A 203 -8.45 -12.47 -19.02
C LEU A 203 -9.16 -11.61 -17.96
N ASP A 204 -9.68 -12.23 -16.90
CA ASP A 204 -10.29 -11.54 -15.76
C ASP A 204 -9.31 -10.60 -15.03
N GLU A 205 -8.06 -11.04 -14.87
CA GLU A 205 -7.01 -10.19 -14.28
C GLU A 205 -6.62 -9.03 -15.22
N MET A 206 -6.62 -9.24 -16.55
CA MET A 206 -6.41 -8.17 -17.53
C MET A 206 -7.52 -7.12 -17.44
N ALA A 207 -8.77 -7.59 -17.47
CA ALA A 207 -9.94 -6.72 -17.32
C ALA A 207 -9.92 -5.92 -16.01
N ALA A 208 -9.63 -6.57 -14.90
CA ALA A 208 -9.51 -5.91 -13.62
C ALA A 208 -8.37 -4.88 -13.59
N SER A 209 -7.27 -5.15 -14.31
CA SER A 209 -6.14 -4.21 -14.42
C SER A 209 -6.50 -2.97 -15.26
N ILE A 210 -7.25 -3.14 -16.34
CA ILE A 210 -7.80 -2.03 -17.12
C ILE A 210 -8.73 -1.18 -16.24
N ARG A 211 -9.66 -1.80 -15.50
CA ARG A 211 -10.54 -1.07 -14.58
C ARG A 211 -9.78 -0.30 -13.51
N LYS A 212 -8.62 -0.79 -13.04
CA LYS A 212 -7.75 -0.04 -12.11
C LYS A 212 -7.19 1.22 -12.76
N ILE A 213 -6.80 1.15 -14.04
CA ILE A 213 -6.29 2.32 -14.78
C ILE A 213 -7.37 3.41 -14.91
N LEU A 214 -8.63 3.01 -15.01
CA LEU A 214 -9.78 3.92 -15.09
C LEU A 214 -10.25 4.45 -13.72
N ASP A 215 -9.65 4.02 -12.62
CA ASP A 215 -10.07 4.38 -11.27
C ASP A 215 -9.13 5.42 -10.64
N ASP A 216 -9.65 6.60 -10.32
CA ASP A 216 -8.95 7.68 -9.62
C ASP A 216 -8.34 7.23 -8.29
N ARG A 217 -8.99 6.30 -7.55
CA ARG A 217 -8.48 5.76 -6.29
C ARG A 217 -7.22 4.92 -6.49
N PHE A 218 -7.08 4.25 -7.62
CA PHE A 218 -5.85 3.56 -7.98
C PHE A 218 -4.71 4.57 -8.16
N TRP A 219 -4.94 5.62 -8.96
CA TRP A 219 -3.97 6.67 -9.20
C TRP A 219 -3.60 7.43 -7.93
N SER A 220 -4.58 7.84 -7.12
CA SER A 220 -4.35 8.53 -5.85
C SER A 220 -3.39 7.73 -4.93
N ARG A 221 -3.62 6.42 -4.78
CA ARG A 221 -2.73 5.55 -3.98
C ARG A 221 -1.32 5.44 -4.56
N LEU A 222 -1.22 5.36 -5.88
CA LEU A 222 0.06 5.24 -6.59
C LEU A 222 0.86 6.53 -6.50
N LEU A 223 0.22 7.67 -6.79
CA LEU A 223 0.82 9.00 -6.76
C LEU A 223 1.22 9.42 -5.34
N ARG A 224 0.39 9.20 -4.33
CA ARG A 224 0.73 9.47 -2.92
C ARG A 224 1.96 8.68 -2.45
N LYS A 225 2.07 7.42 -2.89
CA LYS A 225 3.24 6.59 -2.59
C LYS A 225 4.49 7.12 -3.30
N TYR A 226 4.34 7.56 -4.54
CA TYR A 226 5.41 8.12 -5.35
C TYR A 226 5.88 9.46 -4.79
N ALA A 227 4.99 10.41 -4.54
CA ALA A 227 5.25 11.71 -3.95
C ALA A 227 6.00 11.61 -2.61
N ARG A 228 5.53 10.71 -1.73
CA ARG A 228 6.17 10.46 -0.43
C ARG A 228 7.61 9.98 -0.56
N ARG A 229 7.89 9.05 -1.49
CA ARG A 229 9.24 8.55 -1.75
C ARG A 229 10.12 9.59 -2.37
N TRP A 230 9.57 10.38 -3.27
CA TRP A 230 10.29 11.48 -3.88
C TRP A 230 10.72 12.51 -2.83
N ARG A 231 9.79 12.98 -2.01
CA ARG A 231 10.10 13.91 -0.90
C ARG A 231 11.20 13.36 0.01
N GLU A 232 11.08 12.11 0.42
CA GLU A 232 12.06 11.50 1.31
C GLU A 232 13.43 11.33 0.62
N HIS A 233 13.46 11.01 -0.67
CA HIS A 233 14.71 10.92 -1.41
C HIS A 233 15.41 12.29 -1.55
N LEU A 234 14.64 13.35 -1.75
CA LEU A 234 15.14 14.72 -1.74
C LEU A 234 15.69 15.11 -0.35
N HIS A 235 15.06 14.68 0.74
CA HIS A 235 15.60 14.87 2.09
C HIS A 235 16.92 14.13 2.29
N ILE A 236 17.09 12.92 1.76
CA ILE A 236 18.38 12.20 1.76
C ILE A 236 19.41 13.00 0.96
N ALA A 237 19.08 13.41 -0.26
CA ALA A 237 19.97 14.15 -1.14
C ALA A 237 20.42 15.49 -0.55
N PHE A 238 19.53 16.17 0.16
CA PHE A 238 19.83 17.45 0.82
C PHE A 238 20.56 17.31 2.16
N GLY A 239 20.66 16.09 2.71
CA GLY A 239 21.38 15.83 3.95
C GLY A 239 20.54 15.90 5.23
N ASP A 240 19.24 15.79 5.10
CA ASP A 240 18.34 15.75 6.26
C ASP A 240 18.31 14.37 6.92
N VAL A 241 18.70 13.33 6.18
CA VAL A 241 18.78 11.96 6.67
C VAL A 241 20.24 11.59 6.83
N ARG A 242 20.73 11.72 8.04
CA ARG A 242 22.10 11.38 8.45
C ARG A 242 22.19 11.33 9.96
N ARG A 243 23.30 10.79 10.47
CA ARG A 243 23.56 10.55 11.90
C ARG A 243 23.17 11.73 12.80
N ASP A 244 23.67 12.93 12.49
CA ASP A 244 23.57 14.11 13.37
C ASP A 244 22.26 14.88 13.23
N VAL A 245 21.50 14.68 12.13
CA VAL A 245 20.28 15.44 11.85
C VAL A 245 19.03 14.61 12.13
N SER A 246 18.83 13.52 11.38
CA SER A 246 17.71 12.60 11.56
C SER A 246 18.11 11.23 10.99
N PRO A 247 18.45 10.25 11.83
CA PRO A 247 18.85 8.93 11.35
C PRO A 247 17.65 8.19 10.76
N TYR A 248 17.91 7.34 9.75
CA TYR A 248 16.99 6.43 9.07
C TYR A 248 16.01 7.10 8.13
N CYS A 249 15.32 8.15 8.56
CA CYS A 249 14.45 8.95 7.71
C CYS A 249 14.28 10.38 8.24
N SER A 250 13.75 11.27 7.39
CA SER A 250 13.61 12.69 7.74
C SER A 250 12.58 12.91 8.87
N LYS A 251 12.81 13.92 9.71
CA LYS A 251 11.86 14.35 10.75
C LYS A 251 10.47 14.66 10.16
N ASN A 252 10.44 15.23 8.97
CA ASN A 252 9.20 15.55 8.26
C ASN A 252 8.42 14.27 7.93
N HIS A 253 9.11 13.25 7.40
CA HIS A 253 8.47 11.97 7.09
C HIS A 253 7.92 11.28 8.36
N VAL A 254 8.68 11.26 9.44
CA VAL A 254 8.24 10.68 10.73
C VAL A 254 6.99 11.39 11.23
N LYS A 255 6.96 12.73 11.22
CA LYS A 255 5.79 13.52 11.62
C LYS A 255 4.54 13.19 10.78
N GLN A 256 4.69 13.15 9.46
CA GLN A 256 3.59 12.82 8.56
C GLN A 256 3.12 11.36 8.72
N TRP A 257 4.04 10.43 8.92
CA TRP A 257 3.72 9.02 9.16
C TRP A 257 2.93 8.85 10.47
N ASP A 258 3.35 9.52 11.54
CA ASP A 258 2.67 9.49 12.83
C ASP A 258 1.26 10.10 12.76
N ALA A 259 1.12 11.25 12.11
CA ALA A 259 -0.17 11.90 11.90
C ALA A 259 -1.14 10.99 11.12
N ARG A 260 -0.67 10.31 10.05
CA ARG A 260 -1.48 9.34 9.31
C ARG A 260 -1.89 8.15 10.18
N ARG A 261 -1.00 7.63 11.03
CA ARG A 261 -1.35 6.55 11.95
C ARG A 261 -2.41 6.97 12.96
N LYS A 262 -2.28 8.15 13.54
CA LYS A 262 -3.28 8.70 14.48
C LYS A 262 -4.63 8.85 13.80
N ARG A 263 -4.68 9.52 12.64
CA ARG A 263 -5.92 9.67 11.86
C ARG A 263 -6.54 8.32 11.49
N SER A 264 -5.71 7.35 11.07
CA SER A 264 -6.19 6.02 10.75
C SER A 264 -6.80 5.32 11.98
N ARG A 265 -6.19 5.48 13.15
CA ARG A 265 -6.72 4.92 14.40
C ARG A 265 -8.03 5.61 14.83
N GLU A 266 -8.13 6.91 14.68
CA GLU A 266 -9.36 7.67 14.94
C GLU A 266 -10.52 7.22 14.03
N ILE A 267 -10.25 7.01 12.74
CA ILE A 267 -11.26 6.45 11.82
C ILE A 267 -11.68 5.05 12.25
N MET A 268 -10.73 4.19 12.57
CA MET A 268 -11.02 2.80 12.96
C MET A 268 -11.74 2.69 14.30
N SER A 269 -11.53 3.64 15.23
CA SER A 269 -12.25 3.67 16.51
C SER A 269 -13.73 4.01 16.38
N ARG A 270 -14.15 4.58 15.23
CA ARG A 270 -15.55 4.89 14.91
C ARG A 270 -16.23 3.80 14.07
N LEU A 271 -15.57 2.67 13.87
CA LEU A 271 -16.03 1.56 13.03
C LEU A 271 -16.18 0.29 13.87
N GLU A 272 -17.15 -0.53 13.47
CA GLU A 272 -17.44 -1.84 14.04
C GLU A 272 -17.36 -2.91 12.96
N LEU A 273 -17.08 -4.13 13.38
CA LEU A 273 -17.27 -5.33 12.59
C LEU A 273 -18.63 -5.92 12.93
N GLU A 274 -19.47 -6.05 11.92
CA GLU A 274 -20.77 -6.74 12.03
C GLU A 274 -20.60 -8.15 11.44
N ASP A 275 -20.84 -9.16 12.26
CA ASP A 275 -20.90 -10.54 11.81
C ASP A 275 -22.10 -10.73 10.90
N GLN A 276 -21.88 -11.21 9.69
CA GLN A 276 -22.95 -11.36 8.70
C GLN A 276 -23.85 -12.57 8.98
N VAL A 277 -23.43 -13.46 9.88
CA VAL A 277 -24.20 -14.67 10.28
C VAL A 277 -25.04 -14.37 11.52
N THR A 278 -24.42 -13.83 12.57
CA THR A 278 -25.09 -13.60 13.86
C THR A 278 -25.64 -12.19 14.01
N GLY A 279 -25.18 -11.24 13.23
CA GLY A 279 -25.50 -9.81 13.37
C GLY A 279 -24.80 -9.13 14.56
N GLU A 280 -23.97 -9.85 15.30
CA GLU A 280 -23.21 -9.28 16.41
C GLU A 280 -22.24 -8.23 15.92
N ARG A 281 -22.06 -7.18 16.74
CA ARG A 281 -21.14 -6.08 16.44
C ARG A 281 -20.02 -6.02 17.45
N MET A 282 -18.80 -5.80 16.98
CA MET A 282 -17.62 -5.69 17.80
C MET A 282 -16.75 -4.52 17.31
N SER A 283 -16.10 -3.84 18.23
CA SER A 283 -15.21 -2.71 17.91
C SER A 283 -14.07 -3.14 16.97
N LEU A 284 -13.93 -2.43 15.83
CA LEU A 284 -12.86 -2.70 14.87
C LEU A 284 -11.48 -2.46 15.49
N ILE A 285 -11.32 -1.38 16.28
CA ILE A 285 -10.04 -1.03 16.87
C ILE A 285 -9.59 -2.07 17.90
N GLU A 286 -10.50 -2.64 18.70
CA GLU A 286 -10.17 -3.70 19.65
C GLU A 286 -9.71 -4.97 18.94
N GLN A 287 -10.33 -5.33 17.82
CA GLN A 287 -9.91 -6.49 17.05
C GLN A 287 -8.53 -6.28 16.41
N ILE A 288 -8.24 -5.05 15.98
CA ILE A 288 -6.90 -4.68 15.48
C ILE A 288 -5.86 -4.80 16.60
N ASP A 289 -6.16 -4.32 17.80
CA ASP A 289 -5.25 -4.37 18.95
C ASP A 289 -5.01 -5.80 19.45
N LYS A 290 -5.96 -6.71 19.26
CA LYS A 290 -5.81 -8.16 19.52
C LYS A 290 -5.04 -8.89 18.40
N SER A 291 -4.85 -8.27 17.24
CA SER A 291 -4.20 -8.90 16.07
C SER A 291 -2.69 -8.66 16.03
N ILE A 292 -2.01 -9.32 15.08
CA ILE A 292 -0.59 -9.08 14.76
C ILE A 292 -0.30 -7.70 14.18
N SER A 293 -1.32 -6.89 13.92
CA SER A 293 -1.16 -5.48 13.58
C SER A 293 -0.72 -4.65 14.78
N ASN A 294 -0.98 -5.13 15.98
CA ASN A 294 -0.41 -4.60 17.22
C ASN A 294 1.10 -4.92 17.26
N PRO A 295 1.97 -3.90 17.43
CA PRO A 295 3.42 -4.09 17.50
C PRO A 295 3.85 -5.10 18.56
N GLU A 296 3.26 -5.05 19.74
CA GLU A 296 3.54 -5.98 20.84
C GLU A 296 3.25 -7.44 20.43
N LYS A 297 2.05 -7.70 19.90
CA LYS A 297 1.67 -9.05 19.46
C LYS A 297 2.57 -9.55 18.34
N ARG A 298 2.95 -8.65 17.43
CA ARG A 298 3.89 -8.96 16.36
C ARG A 298 5.28 -9.30 16.89
N ARG A 299 5.79 -8.56 17.88
CA ARG A 299 7.08 -8.84 18.51
C ARG A 299 7.05 -10.19 19.21
N VAL A 300 6.03 -10.47 20.00
CA VAL A 300 5.86 -11.77 20.70
C VAL A 300 5.85 -12.93 19.69
N GLU A 301 5.10 -12.83 18.59
CA GLU A 301 5.08 -13.88 17.54
C GLU A 301 6.46 -14.09 16.91
N LEU A 302 7.20 -13.02 16.63
CA LEU A 302 8.55 -13.13 16.06
C LEU A 302 9.51 -13.81 17.05
N MET A 303 9.42 -13.46 18.34
CA MET A 303 10.24 -14.03 19.40
C MET A 303 9.94 -15.53 19.59
N THR A 304 8.66 -15.90 19.65
CA THR A 304 8.24 -17.32 19.72
C THR A 304 8.82 -18.13 18.56
N ARG A 305 8.78 -17.56 17.36
CA ARG A 305 9.27 -18.25 16.15
C ARG A 305 10.77 -18.41 16.12
N ILE A 306 11.54 -17.39 16.50
CA ILE A 306 12.99 -17.49 16.48
C ILE A 306 13.50 -18.38 17.61
N GLY A 307 12.90 -18.32 18.82
CA GLY A 307 13.21 -19.23 19.91
C GLY A 307 12.89 -20.69 19.58
N GLY A 308 11.79 -20.93 18.85
CA GLY A 308 11.49 -22.29 18.35
C GLY A 308 12.50 -22.77 17.30
N PHE A 309 12.99 -21.87 16.43
CA PHE A 309 14.06 -22.23 15.49
C PHE A 309 15.38 -22.56 16.19
N GLU A 310 15.73 -21.80 17.24
CA GLU A 310 16.90 -22.07 18.06
C GLU A 310 16.82 -23.44 18.74
N LYS A 311 15.66 -23.77 19.32
CA LYS A 311 15.43 -25.08 19.95
C LYS A 311 15.59 -26.23 18.94
N VAL A 312 14.97 -26.10 17.74
CA VAL A 312 15.16 -27.08 16.65
C VAL A 312 16.65 -27.22 16.30
N ALA A 313 17.38 -26.10 16.19
CA ALA A 313 18.81 -26.14 15.88
C ALA A 313 19.62 -26.84 16.94
N THR A 314 19.39 -26.53 18.23
CA THR A 314 20.12 -27.14 19.35
C THR A 314 19.85 -28.66 19.44
N GLU A 315 18.61 -29.10 19.34
CA GLU A 315 18.26 -30.51 19.43
C GLU A 315 18.75 -31.34 18.23
N SER A 316 18.79 -30.70 17.05
CA SER A 316 19.26 -31.36 15.81
C SER A 316 20.74 -31.17 15.55
N GLY A 317 21.50 -30.52 16.45
CA GLY A 317 22.94 -30.30 16.30
C GLY A 317 23.35 -29.33 15.21
N TYR A 318 22.46 -28.42 14.76
CA TYR A 318 22.79 -27.40 13.77
C TYR A 318 23.59 -26.24 14.37
N ALA A 319 24.61 -25.77 13.65
CA ALA A 319 25.42 -24.60 14.01
C ALA A 319 24.70 -23.30 13.66
N GLY A 320 24.65 -22.38 14.61
CA GLY A 320 24.12 -21.04 14.41
C GLY A 320 25.20 -20.06 13.97
N SER A 321 24.91 -19.19 13.00
CA SER A 321 25.79 -18.13 12.56
C SER A 321 25.00 -16.82 12.42
N PHE A 322 25.59 -15.73 12.89
CA PHE A 322 25.05 -14.39 12.71
C PHE A 322 25.80 -13.69 11.56
N PHE A 323 25.07 -13.16 10.59
CA PHE A 323 25.68 -12.42 9.48
C PHE A 323 25.23 -10.97 9.40
N THR A 324 26.09 -10.14 8.86
CA THR A 324 25.81 -8.79 8.40
C THR A 324 26.14 -8.68 6.92
N LEU A 325 25.22 -8.14 6.13
CA LEU A 325 25.36 -7.90 4.70
C LEU A 325 25.03 -6.44 4.38
N THR A 326 26.01 -5.70 3.86
CA THR A 326 25.93 -4.27 3.56
C THR A 326 26.06 -4.01 2.06
N ALA A 327 25.38 -2.98 1.55
CA ALA A 327 25.51 -2.55 0.16
C ALA A 327 26.84 -1.82 -0.09
N PRO A 328 27.38 -1.78 -1.33
CA PRO A 328 28.53 -0.99 -1.72
C PRO A 328 28.43 0.50 -1.38
N SER A 329 29.57 1.14 -1.22
CA SER A 329 29.67 2.58 -0.89
C SER A 329 28.83 3.48 -1.79
N LYS A 330 28.73 3.18 -3.08
CA LYS A 330 27.92 3.96 -4.06
C LYS A 330 26.43 4.03 -3.75
N TYR A 331 25.92 3.19 -2.84
CA TYR A 331 24.51 3.23 -2.39
C TYR A 331 24.30 4.15 -1.19
N HIS A 332 25.39 4.56 -0.51
CA HIS A 332 25.35 5.37 0.70
C HIS A 332 25.50 6.85 0.39
N ALA A 333 24.50 7.64 0.82
CA ALA A 333 24.53 9.10 0.65
C ALA A 333 25.53 9.78 1.58
N TYR A 334 25.79 9.17 2.74
CA TYR A 334 26.68 9.69 3.77
C TYR A 334 27.59 8.58 4.32
N THR A 335 28.82 8.95 4.66
CA THR A 335 29.78 8.06 5.35
C THR A 335 29.36 7.83 6.80
N ALA A 336 29.93 6.82 7.47
CA ALA A 336 29.67 6.52 8.88
C ALA A 336 29.94 7.70 9.83
N PHE A 337 30.81 8.64 9.41
CA PHE A 337 31.10 9.86 10.14
C PHE A 337 30.15 11.03 9.85
N GLY A 338 29.11 10.82 9.05
CA GLY A 338 28.13 11.86 8.69
C GLY A 338 28.59 12.82 7.59
N HIS A 339 29.73 12.60 6.97
CA HIS A 339 30.19 13.36 5.81
C HIS A 339 29.51 12.87 4.53
N ARG A 340 29.29 13.80 3.57
CA ARG A 340 28.73 13.45 2.27
C ARG A 340 29.66 12.45 1.54
N ASN A 341 29.06 11.41 1.00
CA ASN A 341 29.79 10.43 0.21
C ASN A 341 29.74 10.80 -1.28
N HIS A 342 30.88 11.17 -1.85
CA HIS A 342 31.01 11.55 -3.26
C HIS A 342 30.88 10.38 -4.24
N LYS A 343 30.97 9.14 -3.76
CA LYS A 343 30.71 7.94 -4.56
C LYS A 343 29.20 7.67 -4.72
N TRP A 344 28.34 8.36 -3.96
CA TRP A 344 26.91 8.11 -4.01
C TRP A 344 26.33 8.35 -5.41
N ASN A 345 25.69 7.33 -5.98
CA ASN A 345 25.12 7.35 -7.32
C ASN A 345 23.64 7.82 -7.37
N GLY A 346 23.15 8.48 -6.34
CA GLY A 346 21.76 8.90 -6.23
C GLY A 346 20.78 7.74 -5.97
N ALA A 347 21.23 6.60 -5.47
CA ALA A 347 20.37 5.47 -5.18
C ALA A 347 19.43 5.75 -4.00
N SER A 348 18.15 5.42 -4.15
CA SER A 348 17.20 5.41 -3.05
C SER A 348 17.36 4.16 -2.19
N PRO A 349 16.94 4.16 -0.91
CA PRO A 349 16.94 2.97 -0.06
C PRO A 349 16.22 1.77 -0.68
N ARG A 350 15.19 2.02 -1.50
CA ARG A 350 14.49 0.97 -2.25
C ARG A 350 15.37 0.34 -3.34
N ARG A 351 16.21 1.13 -4.01
CA ARG A 351 17.16 0.63 -5.02
C ARG A 351 18.25 -0.21 -4.37
N SER A 352 18.78 0.27 -3.26
CA SER A 352 19.76 -0.48 -2.45
C SER A 352 19.17 -1.78 -1.89
N GLN A 353 17.92 -1.77 -1.39
CA GLN A 353 17.22 -2.98 -0.94
C GLN A 353 17.01 -3.98 -2.10
N ARG A 354 16.78 -3.51 -3.31
CA ARG A 354 16.67 -4.38 -4.49
C ARG A 354 18.01 -5.06 -4.80
N TYR A 355 19.11 -4.33 -4.70
CA TYR A 355 20.46 -4.88 -4.83
C TYR A 355 20.68 -6.01 -3.81
N LEU A 356 20.45 -5.76 -2.53
CA LEU A 356 20.61 -6.79 -1.49
C LEU A 356 19.73 -8.02 -1.75
N ASN A 357 18.52 -7.83 -2.25
CA ASN A 357 17.65 -8.95 -2.63
C ASN A 357 18.22 -9.75 -3.81
N GLN A 358 18.85 -9.10 -4.79
CA GLN A 358 19.48 -9.78 -5.94
C GLN A 358 20.67 -10.63 -5.49
N ILE A 359 21.55 -10.06 -4.68
CA ILE A 359 22.67 -10.81 -4.09
C ILE A 359 22.15 -12.03 -3.29
N TRP A 360 21.13 -11.82 -2.47
CA TRP A 360 20.55 -12.92 -1.70
C TRP A 360 19.93 -14.02 -2.56
N GLN A 361 19.31 -13.66 -3.68
CA GLN A 361 18.80 -14.66 -4.62
C GLN A 361 19.93 -15.49 -5.24
N GLN A 362 21.04 -14.87 -5.58
CA GLN A 362 22.24 -15.54 -6.10
C GLN A 362 22.85 -16.48 -5.06
N ILE A 363 23.05 -16.00 -3.81
CA ILE A 363 23.53 -16.80 -2.68
C ILE A 363 22.64 -18.03 -2.50
N ARG A 364 21.31 -17.84 -2.43
CA ARG A 364 20.38 -18.98 -2.25
C ARG A 364 20.42 -19.98 -3.40
N ALA A 365 20.59 -19.50 -4.61
CA ALA A 365 20.69 -20.38 -5.78
C ALA A 365 21.97 -21.22 -5.71
N GLU A 366 23.07 -20.62 -5.28
CA GLU A 366 24.36 -21.33 -5.11
C GLU A 366 24.30 -22.34 -3.95
N LEU A 367 23.79 -21.95 -2.79
CA LEU A 367 23.60 -22.87 -1.67
C LEU A 367 22.71 -24.06 -2.04
N SER A 368 21.69 -23.83 -2.87
CA SER A 368 20.83 -24.91 -3.37
C SER A 368 21.54 -25.83 -4.34
N ARG A 369 22.48 -25.32 -5.17
CA ARG A 369 23.31 -26.14 -6.06
C ARG A 369 24.32 -26.99 -5.31
N ARG A 370 24.84 -26.46 -4.19
CA ARG A 370 25.77 -27.17 -3.32
C ARG A 370 25.08 -28.04 -2.26
N GLU A 371 23.77 -28.12 -2.30
CA GLU A 371 22.95 -28.86 -1.33
C GLU A 371 23.15 -28.43 0.13
N ILE A 372 23.45 -27.15 0.37
CA ILE A 372 23.60 -26.55 1.70
C ILE A 372 22.25 -26.01 2.17
N PRO A 373 21.50 -26.75 2.98
CA PRO A 373 20.23 -26.27 3.51
C PRO A 373 20.45 -25.27 4.64
N ILE A 374 19.65 -24.20 4.63
CA ILE A 374 19.67 -23.18 5.68
C ILE A 374 18.27 -22.86 6.17
N PHE A 375 18.12 -22.55 7.46
CA PHE A 375 16.92 -21.94 8.01
C PHE A 375 17.29 -20.83 9.01
N GLY A 376 16.37 -19.94 9.31
CA GLY A 376 16.65 -18.84 10.20
C GLY A 376 15.77 -17.60 10.00
N LEU A 377 16.32 -16.44 10.31
CA LEU A 377 15.66 -15.14 10.19
C LEU A 377 16.62 -14.11 9.59
N ARG A 378 16.11 -13.31 8.66
CA ARG A 378 16.76 -12.11 8.16
C ARG A 378 16.00 -10.86 8.62
N VAL A 379 16.75 -9.87 9.10
CA VAL A 379 16.26 -8.55 9.47
C VAL A 379 16.87 -7.50 8.54
N ALA A 380 16.04 -6.65 7.92
CA ALA A 380 16.51 -5.50 7.16
C ALA A 380 16.42 -4.26 8.04
N GLU A 381 17.56 -3.64 8.27
CA GLU A 381 17.70 -2.40 9.03
C GLU A 381 18.15 -1.25 8.15
N SER A 382 18.05 -0.04 8.67
CA SER A 382 18.57 1.16 8.04
C SER A 382 19.88 1.58 8.66
N HIS A 383 20.87 1.94 7.86
CA HIS A 383 21.96 2.79 8.30
C HIS A 383 21.45 4.20 8.59
N HIS A 384 22.26 5.00 9.28
CA HIS A 384 21.95 6.38 9.64
C HIS A 384 21.53 7.27 8.45
N ASP A 385 21.97 6.95 7.23
CA ASP A 385 21.68 7.67 5.98
C ASP A 385 20.45 7.13 5.21
N GLY A 386 19.75 6.16 5.79
CA GLY A 386 18.60 5.52 5.16
C GLY A 386 18.93 4.30 4.31
N THR A 387 20.18 3.99 4.05
CA THR A 387 20.60 2.84 3.25
C THR A 387 20.33 1.54 4.00
N PRO A 388 19.64 0.54 3.41
CA PRO A 388 19.40 -0.74 4.07
C PRO A 388 20.67 -1.58 4.16
N HIS A 389 20.81 -2.27 5.28
CA HIS A 389 21.70 -3.41 5.46
C HIS A 389 20.94 -4.55 6.13
N TRP A 390 21.48 -5.74 6.08
CA TRP A 390 20.80 -6.91 6.61
C TRP A 390 21.61 -7.55 7.72
N HIS A 391 20.93 -7.84 8.81
CA HIS A 391 21.39 -8.76 9.82
C HIS A 391 20.60 -10.06 9.70
N GLY A 392 21.21 -11.17 10.03
CA GLY A 392 20.49 -12.44 10.01
C GLY A 392 21.12 -13.49 10.89
N LEU A 393 20.26 -14.37 11.34
CA LEU A 393 20.61 -15.60 12.04
C LEU A 393 20.31 -16.78 11.11
N LEU A 394 21.31 -17.57 10.82
CA LEU A 394 21.20 -18.78 10.01
C LEU A 394 21.65 -19.98 10.79
N PHE A 395 20.93 -21.07 10.59
CA PHE A 395 21.30 -22.41 11.09
C PHE A 395 21.56 -23.34 9.91
N THR A 396 22.62 -24.11 10.00
CA THR A 396 23.02 -25.12 9.03
C THR A 396 23.77 -26.27 9.73
N ALA A 397 24.00 -27.37 9.02
CA ALA A 397 24.83 -28.44 9.57
C ALA A 397 26.25 -27.92 9.82
N PRO A 398 26.93 -28.36 10.91
CA PRO A 398 28.27 -27.87 11.27
C PRO A 398 29.30 -27.99 10.16
N GLU A 399 29.26 -29.09 9.38
CA GLU A 399 30.15 -29.36 8.24
C GLU A 399 29.97 -28.33 7.10
N HIS A 400 28.82 -27.73 6.96
CA HIS A 400 28.54 -26.74 5.92
C HIS A 400 28.85 -25.29 6.33
N THR A 401 29.24 -25.03 7.57
CA THR A 401 29.42 -23.65 8.07
C THR A 401 30.52 -22.89 7.33
N ALA A 402 31.65 -23.55 7.04
CA ALA A 402 32.75 -22.94 6.32
C ALA A 402 32.36 -22.59 4.87
N GLU A 403 31.69 -23.51 4.18
CA GLU A 403 31.26 -23.31 2.81
C GLU A 403 30.13 -22.29 2.70
N LEU A 404 29.19 -22.24 3.66
CA LEU A 404 28.18 -21.19 3.78
C LEU A 404 28.83 -19.83 3.83
N LYS A 405 29.89 -19.67 4.66
CA LYS A 405 30.64 -18.41 4.77
C LYS A 405 31.27 -18.03 3.44
N GLU A 406 31.98 -18.97 2.81
CA GLU A 406 32.64 -18.76 1.53
C GLU A 406 31.66 -18.29 0.44
N VAL A 407 30.55 -18.98 0.27
CA VAL A 407 29.53 -18.63 -0.72
C VAL A 407 28.94 -17.25 -0.44
N MET A 408 28.57 -16.96 0.80
CA MET A 408 27.98 -15.66 1.14
C MET A 408 28.99 -14.51 0.97
N GLU A 409 30.23 -14.70 1.36
CA GLU A 409 31.30 -13.72 1.23
C GLU A 409 31.63 -13.42 -0.23
N ASP A 410 31.75 -14.45 -1.06
CA ASP A 410 32.05 -14.31 -2.48
C ASP A 410 30.99 -13.44 -3.18
N TYR A 411 29.71 -13.80 -3.07
CA TYR A 411 28.64 -13.02 -3.72
C TYR A 411 28.49 -11.61 -3.14
N ALA A 412 28.72 -11.41 -1.85
CA ALA A 412 28.61 -10.12 -1.21
C ALA A 412 29.71 -9.13 -1.63
N THR A 413 30.88 -9.64 -2.02
CA THR A 413 32.10 -8.84 -2.28
C THR A 413 32.44 -8.68 -3.76
N ARG A 414 31.69 -9.30 -4.69
CA ARG A 414 32.00 -9.24 -6.14
C ARG A 414 31.85 -7.83 -6.73
N GLU A 415 30.83 -7.08 -6.32
CA GLU A 415 30.58 -5.73 -6.84
C GLU A 415 31.45 -4.73 -6.08
N ASP A 416 32.15 -3.86 -6.81
CA ASP A 416 33.07 -2.86 -6.26
C ASP A 416 34.10 -3.47 -5.29
N ALA A 417 34.73 -4.60 -5.68
CA ALA A 417 35.68 -5.34 -4.86
C ALA A 417 36.93 -4.50 -4.50
N GLU A 418 37.28 -3.52 -5.33
CA GLU A 418 38.36 -2.58 -5.12
C GLU A 418 38.17 -1.72 -3.86
N GLU A 419 36.96 -1.55 -3.37
CA GLU A 419 36.70 -0.84 -2.10
C GLU A 419 37.19 -1.64 -0.86
N LEU A 420 37.45 -2.93 -1.01
CA LEU A 420 37.72 -3.86 0.08
C LEU A 420 39.21 -4.17 0.29
N THR A 421 40.09 -3.39 -0.32
CA THR A 421 41.54 -3.54 -0.21
C THR A 421 42.18 -2.88 1.04
N GLY A 422 41.35 -2.15 1.82
CA GLY A 422 41.81 -1.45 3.04
C GLY A 422 42.09 -2.38 4.23
N LYS A 423 42.54 -1.80 5.35
CA LYS A 423 42.84 -2.55 6.59
C LYS A 423 41.65 -3.39 7.13
N SER A 424 40.42 -2.94 6.91
CA SER A 424 39.21 -3.67 7.33
C SER A 424 38.80 -4.81 6.39
N GLY A 425 39.48 -4.98 5.26
CA GLY A 425 39.24 -6.02 4.29
C GLY A 425 37.76 -6.09 3.85
N LYS A 426 37.22 -7.27 3.84
CA LYS A 426 35.81 -7.53 3.42
C LYS A 426 34.76 -7.23 4.50
N GLN A 427 35.16 -7.06 5.75
CA GLN A 427 34.28 -6.88 6.91
C GLN A 427 33.22 -5.76 6.74
N PRO A 428 33.49 -4.60 6.16
CA PRO A 428 32.48 -3.57 5.96
C PRO A 428 31.34 -3.99 5.03
N ARG A 429 31.57 -4.98 4.16
CA ARG A 429 30.60 -5.48 3.20
C ARG A 429 29.87 -6.73 3.70
N PHE A 430 30.63 -7.65 4.30
CA PHE A 430 30.13 -8.91 4.78
C PHE A 430 30.91 -9.39 6.01
N GLU A 431 30.15 -9.82 7.00
CA GLU A 431 30.69 -10.47 8.18
C GLU A 431 29.78 -11.64 8.53
N LEU A 432 30.38 -12.80 8.87
CA LEU A 432 29.66 -13.96 9.42
C LEU A 432 30.41 -14.45 10.65
N LYS A 433 29.70 -14.45 11.80
CA LYS A 433 30.21 -14.88 13.09
C LYS A 433 29.46 -16.13 13.56
N PRO A 434 30.17 -17.20 13.94
CA PRO A 434 29.54 -18.32 14.63
C PRO A 434 28.93 -17.84 15.94
N ILE A 435 27.81 -18.42 16.34
CA ILE A 435 27.19 -18.16 17.64
C ILE A 435 27.84 -19.09 18.64
N ASP A 436 28.42 -18.51 19.66
CA ASP A 436 28.89 -19.22 20.83
C ASP A 436 27.79 -19.29 21.87
N GLN A 437 27.26 -20.49 22.09
CA GLN A 437 26.20 -20.73 23.07
C GLN A 437 26.65 -20.46 24.51
N ALA A 438 27.96 -20.49 24.81
CA ALA A 438 28.48 -20.13 26.11
C ALA A 438 28.36 -18.62 26.39
N LEU A 439 28.33 -17.78 25.36
CA LEU A 439 28.18 -16.33 25.50
C LEU A 439 26.73 -15.85 25.44
N GLY A 440 25.80 -16.71 25.07
CA GLY A 440 24.37 -16.36 25.05
C GLY A 440 23.56 -17.10 23.98
N SER A 441 22.24 -16.94 24.05
CA SER A 441 21.34 -17.57 23.09
C SER A 441 21.37 -16.86 21.73
N ALA A 442 21.17 -17.62 20.66
CA ALA A 442 20.98 -17.07 19.30
C ALA A 442 19.79 -16.11 19.24
N THR A 443 18.72 -16.42 19.94
CA THR A 443 17.56 -15.54 20.10
C THR A 443 17.95 -14.21 20.75
N GLY A 444 18.80 -14.25 21.80
CA GLY A 444 19.29 -13.05 22.48
C GLY A 444 19.97 -12.06 21.54
N TYR A 445 20.77 -12.52 20.59
CA TYR A 445 21.38 -11.68 19.56
C TYR A 445 20.34 -10.95 18.70
N VAL A 446 19.23 -11.60 18.39
CA VAL A 446 18.22 -11.06 17.46
C VAL A 446 17.19 -10.19 18.16
N VAL A 447 16.97 -10.35 19.48
CA VAL A 447 15.98 -9.59 20.27
C VAL A 447 16.13 -8.09 20.09
N LYS A 448 17.36 -7.58 20.20
CA LYS A 448 17.67 -6.15 20.05
C LYS A 448 17.20 -5.61 18.70
N TYR A 449 17.47 -6.34 17.60
CA TYR A 449 17.06 -5.96 16.26
C TYR A 449 15.54 -6.02 16.07
N ILE A 450 14.87 -7.01 16.70
CA ILE A 450 13.41 -7.11 16.65
C ILE A 450 12.78 -5.93 17.40
N SER A 451 13.21 -5.65 18.62
CA SER A 451 12.66 -4.56 19.44
C SER A 451 12.94 -3.18 18.81
N LYS A 452 14.18 -2.92 18.36
CA LYS A 452 14.57 -1.68 17.67
C LYS A 452 13.69 -1.39 16.45
N ASN A 453 13.30 -2.42 15.71
CA ASN A 453 12.56 -2.26 14.46
C ASN A 453 11.03 -2.35 14.60
N ILE A 454 10.49 -2.55 15.80
CA ILE A 454 9.06 -2.66 16.04
C ILE A 454 8.56 -1.55 16.99
N ASP A 455 8.93 -1.61 18.28
CA ASP A 455 8.34 -0.80 19.34
C ASP A 455 9.34 -0.25 20.36
N GLY A 456 10.60 -0.66 20.32
CA GLY A 456 11.63 -0.28 21.29
C GLY A 456 11.44 -0.89 22.68
N TYR A 457 10.66 -1.95 22.81
CA TYR A 457 10.38 -2.63 24.07
C TYR A 457 11.65 -3.19 24.73
N ALA A 458 11.78 -3.01 26.04
CA ALA A 458 12.92 -3.46 26.86
C ALA A 458 14.29 -2.90 26.40
N LEU A 459 14.30 -1.74 25.72
CA LEU A 459 15.50 -1.03 25.31
C LEU A 459 15.63 0.33 26.00
N ASP A 460 14.99 0.47 27.16
CA ASP A 460 15.09 1.67 27.98
C ASP A 460 16.53 1.81 28.52
N GLY A 461 17.14 2.97 28.31
CA GLY A 461 18.53 3.24 28.68
C GLY A 461 19.57 2.80 27.63
N GLU A 462 19.19 2.02 26.61
CA GLU A 462 20.10 1.66 25.53
C GLU A 462 20.16 2.74 24.43
N SER A 463 21.38 2.96 23.93
CA SER A 463 21.63 3.85 22.80
C SER A 463 21.75 3.06 21.50
N ASP A 464 21.24 3.66 20.44
CA ASP A 464 21.38 3.15 19.09
C ASP A 464 22.81 3.31 18.59
N HIS A 465 23.43 2.23 18.20
CA HIS A 465 24.84 2.20 17.76
C HIS A 465 25.09 3.08 16.52
N GLU A 466 24.12 3.17 15.61
CA GLU A 466 24.23 3.95 14.38
C GLU A 466 24.14 5.47 14.62
N SER A 467 23.29 5.90 15.55
CA SER A 467 22.98 7.31 15.76
C SER A 467 23.40 7.86 17.12
N GLY A 468 23.72 7.00 18.08
CA GLY A 468 23.97 7.39 19.47
C GLY A 468 22.72 7.86 20.24
N ARG A 469 21.53 7.81 19.64
CA ARG A 469 20.28 8.25 20.27
C ARG A 469 19.61 7.12 21.05
N PRO A 470 18.68 7.43 21.97
CA PRO A 470 17.88 6.41 22.65
C PRO A 470 17.18 5.49 21.65
N LEU A 471 17.30 4.17 21.82
CA LEU A 471 16.73 3.16 20.91
C LEU A 471 15.21 3.27 20.78
N LYS A 472 14.53 3.65 21.85
CA LYS A 472 13.08 3.86 21.87
C LYS A 472 12.62 4.98 20.92
N GLU A 473 13.42 6.05 20.79
CA GLU A 473 13.17 7.13 19.82
C GLU A 473 13.40 6.65 18.39
N THR A 474 14.50 5.93 18.16
CA THR A 474 14.90 5.48 16.82
C THR A 474 14.03 4.36 16.28
N ALA A 475 13.34 3.56 17.12
CA ALA A 475 12.38 2.55 16.70
C ALA A 475 11.24 3.12 15.85
N LYS A 476 10.77 4.31 16.19
CA LYS A 476 9.76 5.04 15.41
C LYS A 476 10.29 5.42 14.03
N HIS A 477 11.53 5.89 13.95
CA HIS A 477 12.21 6.24 12.70
C HIS A 477 12.41 4.99 11.82
N ALA A 478 12.85 3.87 12.39
CA ALA A 478 13.05 2.60 11.67
C ALA A 478 11.74 2.07 11.07
N THR A 479 10.63 2.15 11.81
CA THR A 479 9.30 1.74 11.31
C THR A 479 8.79 2.67 10.21
N ALA A 480 8.96 3.99 10.37
CA ALA A 480 8.57 4.99 9.37
C ALA A 480 9.38 4.81 8.08
N TRP A 481 10.69 4.59 8.17
CA TRP A 481 11.58 4.27 7.05
C TRP A 481 11.11 3.04 6.27
N ALA A 482 10.88 1.92 6.97
CA ALA A 482 10.41 0.69 6.33
C ALA A 482 9.07 0.87 5.61
N SER A 483 8.15 1.64 6.21
CA SER A 483 6.85 2.00 5.62
C SER A 483 6.99 2.87 4.37
N CYS A 484 7.91 3.85 4.36
CA CYS A 484 8.16 4.72 3.22
C CYS A 484 8.63 3.93 2.00
N TRP A 485 9.67 3.14 2.21
CA TRP A 485 10.34 2.43 1.12
C TRP A 485 9.69 1.10 0.77
N GLY A 486 8.73 0.63 1.59
CA GLY A 486 8.06 -0.66 1.41
C GLY A 486 9.04 -1.81 1.60
N ILE A 487 9.90 -1.71 2.61
CA ILE A 487 10.91 -2.71 2.96
C ILE A 487 10.32 -3.69 3.97
N ARG A 488 10.39 -4.97 3.66
CA ARG A 488 10.03 -6.03 4.59
C ARG A 488 11.19 -6.24 5.57
N GLN A 489 11.00 -5.77 6.80
CA GLN A 489 12.04 -5.81 7.81
C GLN A 489 12.39 -7.24 8.26
N PHE A 490 11.40 -8.12 8.46
CA PHE A 490 11.61 -9.48 8.98
C PHE A 490 11.20 -10.52 7.96
N GLN A 491 12.07 -11.50 7.72
CA GLN A 491 11.79 -12.61 6.83
C GLN A 491 12.40 -13.91 7.38
N PHE A 492 11.55 -14.86 7.74
CA PHE A 492 11.96 -16.20 8.08
C PHE A 492 12.33 -16.99 6.82
N LEU A 493 13.31 -17.84 6.96
CA LEU A 493 13.88 -18.72 5.95
C LEU A 493 13.69 -20.16 6.44
N GLY A 494 13.23 -21.05 5.58
CA GLY A 494 12.90 -22.41 6.00
C GLY A 494 11.68 -22.49 6.93
N GLY A 495 11.41 -23.67 7.46
CA GLY A 495 10.34 -23.97 8.40
C GLY A 495 8.93 -23.91 7.81
N ALA A 496 7.99 -24.24 8.66
CA ALA A 496 6.57 -24.28 8.34
C ALA A 496 5.93 -22.87 8.26
N PRO A 497 4.85 -22.68 7.46
CA PRO A 497 4.23 -21.38 7.25
C PRO A 497 3.44 -20.90 8.48
N VAL A 498 3.68 -19.64 8.89
CA VAL A 498 2.96 -19.01 10.01
C VAL A 498 1.45 -18.82 9.74
N SER A 499 1.02 -18.86 8.49
CA SER A 499 -0.41 -18.81 8.14
C SER A 499 -1.17 -20.01 8.69
N VAL A 500 -0.61 -21.22 8.58
CA VAL A 500 -1.19 -22.45 9.13
C VAL A 500 -1.22 -22.40 10.66
N TRP A 501 -0.12 -21.97 11.28
CA TRP A 501 -0.04 -21.73 12.72
C TRP A 501 -1.16 -20.81 13.23
N ARG A 502 -1.41 -19.72 12.54
CA ARG A 502 -2.47 -18.78 12.91
C ARG A 502 -3.87 -19.34 12.70
N GLU A 503 -4.08 -20.15 11.68
CA GLU A 503 -5.37 -20.82 11.47
C GLU A 503 -5.63 -21.91 12.50
N LEU A 504 -4.62 -22.69 12.91
CA LEU A 504 -4.74 -23.62 14.03
C LEU A 504 -5.18 -22.91 15.32
N ARG A 505 -4.61 -21.76 15.63
CA ARG A 505 -4.97 -20.94 16.80
C ARG A 505 -6.36 -20.29 16.72
N ARG A 506 -7.00 -20.28 15.55
CA ARG A 506 -8.40 -19.87 15.41
C ARG A 506 -9.38 -20.94 15.85
N LEU A 507 -9.02 -22.18 15.63
CA LEU A 507 -9.81 -23.31 16.08
C LEU A 507 -9.67 -23.42 17.61
N LYS A 508 -10.77 -23.17 18.35
CA LYS A 508 -10.72 -23.09 19.83
C LYS A 508 -10.83 -24.45 20.49
N ASN A 509 -11.46 -25.43 19.84
CA ASN A 509 -11.80 -26.70 20.42
C ASN A 509 -10.75 -27.77 20.08
N GLN A 510 -10.03 -28.26 21.10
CA GLN A 510 -9.04 -29.32 20.99
C GLN A 510 -9.67 -30.65 20.59
N ASP A 511 -10.83 -31.01 21.15
CA ASP A 511 -11.50 -32.27 20.88
C ASP A 511 -11.90 -32.37 19.41
N LEU A 512 -12.30 -31.25 18.81
CA LEU A 512 -12.57 -31.18 17.38
C LEU A 512 -11.30 -31.45 16.56
N ALA A 513 -10.17 -30.86 16.99
CA ALA A 513 -8.89 -31.06 16.32
C ALA A 513 -8.44 -32.55 16.42
N ASP A 514 -8.60 -33.18 17.57
CA ASP A 514 -8.24 -34.58 17.80
C ASP A 514 -9.13 -35.54 16.99
N ARG A 515 -10.41 -35.23 16.82
CA ARG A 515 -11.33 -36.00 15.97
C ARG A 515 -10.98 -35.94 14.49
N VAL A 516 -10.36 -34.86 14.02
CA VAL A 516 -9.90 -34.77 12.61
C VAL A 516 -8.81 -35.81 12.36
N SER A 517 -7.75 -35.80 13.16
CA SER A 517 -6.72 -36.84 13.21
C SER A 517 -5.77 -36.59 14.40
N PRO A 518 -5.07 -37.62 14.89
CA PRO A 518 -4.09 -37.44 15.95
C PRO A 518 -3.02 -36.39 15.63
N VAL A 519 -2.47 -36.41 14.42
CA VAL A 519 -1.44 -35.44 13.97
C VAL A 519 -2.00 -34.03 13.89
N PHE A 520 -3.25 -33.86 13.45
CA PHE A 520 -3.91 -32.56 13.44
C PHE A 520 -4.08 -32.02 14.88
N GLY A 521 -4.48 -32.91 15.81
CA GLY A 521 -4.61 -32.56 17.23
C GLY A 521 -3.29 -32.17 17.87
N GLU A 522 -2.20 -32.87 17.57
CA GLU A 522 -0.85 -32.52 18.05
C GLU A 522 -0.38 -31.17 17.52
N LEU A 523 -0.56 -30.91 16.23
CA LEU A 523 -0.25 -29.61 15.60
C LEU A 523 -1.08 -28.49 16.24
N HIS A 524 -2.34 -28.75 16.56
CA HIS A 524 -3.22 -27.80 17.24
C HIS A 524 -2.71 -27.50 18.67
N ARG A 525 -2.37 -28.54 19.45
CA ARG A 525 -1.79 -28.39 20.80
C ARG A 525 -0.51 -27.57 20.77
N ALA A 526 0.43 -27.92 19.87
CA ALA A 526 1.67 -27.18 19.72
C ALA A 526 1.41 -25.68 19.39
N ALA A 527 0.45 -25.41 18.50
CA ALA A 527 0.09 -24.03 18.15
C ALA A 527 -0.50 -23.26 19.32
N HIS A 528 -1.39 -23.85 20.11
CA HIS A 528 -2.02 -23.20 21.26
C HIS A 528 -1.06 -23.01 22.44
N ALA A 529 -0.16 -23.98 22.68
CA ALA A 529 0.90 -23.91 23.71
C ALA A 529 1.99 -22.87 23.36
N GLY A 530 2.02 -22.35 22.14
CA GLY A 530 3.11 -21.48 21.69
C GLY A 530 4.40 -22.25 21.36
N ASP A 531 4.33 -23.56 21.22
CA ASP A 531 5.45 -24.43 20.89
C ASP A 531 5.72 -24.42 19.38
N TRP A 532 6.51 -23.45 18.94
CA TRP A 532 6.91 -23.33 17.55
C TRP A 532 7.86 -24.43 17.08
N GLN A 533 8.68 -25.00 17.99
CA GLN A 533 9.55 -26.13 17.73
C GLN A 533 8.75 -27.39 17.39
N GLY A 534 7.83 -27.80 18.28
CA GLY A 534 6.94 -28.93 18.06
C GLY A 534 6.13 -28.77 16.76
N TYR A 535 5.61 -27.54 16.51
CA TYR A 535 4.90 -27.25 15.29
C TYR A 535 5.77 -27.47 14.01
N ILE A 536 7.04 -27.03 14.01
CA ILE A 536 7.94 -27.23 12.86
C ILE A 536 8.23 -28.70 12.66
N THR A 537 8.57 -29.40 13.74
CA THR A 537 8.91 -30.83 13.73
C THR A 537 7.75 -31.66 13.16
N LEU A 538 6.54 -31.43 13.66
CA LEU A 538 5.32 -32.10 13.21
C LEU A 538 4.95 -31.77 11.76
N GLN A 539 5.33 -30.60 11.25
CA GLN A 539 5.13 -30.21 9.85
C GLN A 539 6.17 -30.79 8.89
N GLY A 540 7.16 -31.55 9.37
CA GLY A 540 8.20 -32.19 8.58
C GLY A 540 9.60 -31.56 8.66
N GLY A 541 9.83 -30.73 9.70
CA GLY A 541 11.14 -30.17 10.02
C GLY A 541 11.44 -28.80 9.38
N PRO A 542 12.63 -28.24 9.69
CA PRO A 542 13.01 -26.90 9.26
C PRO A 542 13.26 -26.75 7.74
N PHE A 543 13.56 -27.85 7.05
CA PHE A 543 13.84 -27.87 5.60
C PHE A 543 12.68 -28.41 4.78
N VAL A 544 11.52 -28.65 5.39
CA VAL A 544 10.38 -29.22 4.70
C VAL A 544 9.96 -28.37 3.49
N SER A 545 9.83 -29.02 2.34
CA SER A 545 9.31 -28.36 1.14
C SER A 545 7.80 -28.15 1.28
N ARG A 546 7.26 -27.13 0.61
CA ARG A 546 5.82 -26.83 0.64
C ARG A 546 4.94 -27.99 0.19
N SER A 547 5.45 -28.81 -0.74
CA SER A 547 4.76 -30.01 -1.23
C SER A 547 4.68 -31.12 -0.23
N LYS A 548 5.53 -31.13 0.80
CA LYS A 548 5.63 -32.17 1.83
C LYS A 548 5.04 -31.73 3.18
N LEU A 549 4.51 -30.52 3.30
CA LEU A 549 3.88 -30.05 4.54
C LEU A 549 2.67 -30.93 4.90
N VAL A 550 2.56 -31.32 6.17
CA VAL A 550 1.45 -32.11 6.73
C VAL A 550 0.14 -31.30 6.66
N LEU A 551 0.17 -30.02 7.08
CA LEU A 551 -0.97 -29.12 6.97
C LEU A 551 -0.64 -27.95 6.06
N ARG A 552 -1.63 -27.56 5.23
CA ARG A 552 -1.58 -26.37 4.40
C ARG A 552 -2.80 -25.51 4.60
N ALA A 553 -2.67 -24.21 4.31
CA ALA A 553 -3.81 -23.33 4.25
C ALA A 553 -4.71 -23.72 3.07
N TRP A 554 -6.00 -23.91 3.36
CA TRP A 554 -7.03 -24.15 2.36
C TRP A 554 -7.59 -22.82 1.90
N TYR A 555 -7.63 -22.61 0.57
CA TYR A 555 -8.08 -21.38 -0.04
C TYR A 555 -9.34 -21.63 -0.85
N GLN A 556 -10.30 -20.73 -0.69
CA GLN A 556 -11.47 -20.64 -1.57
C GLN A 556 -11.52 -19.25 -2.21
N TYR A 557 -12.17 -19.15 -3.36
CA TYR A 557 -12.52 -17.87 -3.94
C TYR A 557 -13.65 -17.25 -3.13
N LYS A 558 -13.63 -15.94 -2.93
CA LYS A 558 -14.75 -15.21 -2.36
C LYS A 558 -15.94 -15.28 -3.32
N ASN A 559 -17.12 -15.37 -2.78
CA ASN A 559 -18.36 -15.42 -3.57
C ASN A 559 -18.60 -14.11 -4.35
N GLU A 560 -18.07 -13.00 -3.86
CA GLU A 560 -18.20 -11.70 -4.50
C GLU A 560 -16.86 -11.28 -5.12
N PRO A 561 -16.87 -10.77 -6.36
CA PRO A 561 -15.69 -10.19 -6.97
C PRO A 561 -15.29 -8.90 -6.23
N SER A 562 -14.01 -8.53 -6.36
CA SER A 562 -13.54 -7.21 -5.91
C SER A 562 -14.25 -6.10 -6.68
N SER A 563 -14.11 -4.84 -6.22
CA SER A 563 -14.62 -3.66 -6.96
C SER A 563 -14.09 -3.55 -8.40
N TYR A 564 -13.08 -4.34 -8.75
CA TYR A 564 -12.51 -4.42 -10.09
C TYR A 564 -12.89 -5.71 -10.84
N GLY A 565 -13.80 -6.53 -10.29
CA GLY A 565 -14.26 -7.77 -10.91
C GLY A 565 -13.34 -8.98 -10.75
N GLU A 566 -12.27 -8.87 -9.95
CA GLU A 566 -11.39 -10.01 -9.65
C GLU A 566 -11.98 -10.85 -8.52
N TYR A 567 -12.03 -12.18 -8.69
CA TYR A 567 -12.30 -13.07 -7.59
C TYR A 567 -11.03 -13.28 -6.75
N GLN A 568 -11.13 -12.96 -5.49
CA GLN A 568 -9.99 -13.04 -4.56
C GLN A 568 -9.98 -14.36 -3.83
N LYS A 569 -8.85 -15.08 -3.90
CA LYS A 569 -8.62 -16.22 -3.03
C LYS A 569 -8.46 -15.76 -1.58
N ALA A 570 -9.23 -16.37 -0.68
CA ALA A 570 -9.12 -16.17 0.75
C ALA A 570 -8.84 -17.50 1.45
N ILE A 571 -8.11 -17.45 2.56
CA ILE A 571 -7.96 -18.64 3.42
C ILE A 571 -9.33 -18.90 4.05
N LYS A 572 -9.83 -20.12 3.90
CA LYS A 572 -11.07 -20.58 4.50
C LYS A 572 -10.81 -21.52 5.68
N GLY A 573 -9.68 -22.23 5.65
CA GLY A 573 -9.32 -23.18 6.68
C GLY A 573 -8.00 -23.87 6.43
N LEU A 574 -7.91 -25.12 6.83
CA LEU A 574 -6.74 -25.99 6.73
C LEU A 574 -7.06 -27.26 5.98
N VAL A 575 -6.08 -27.82 5.30
CA VAL A 575 -6.18 -29.11 4.57
C VAL A 575 -4.96 -29.96 4.84
N MET A 576 -5.17 -31.26 4.93
CA MET A 576 -4.14 -32.32 4.99
C MET A 576 -3.96 -32.92 3.59
N PRO A 577 -2.99 -32.47 2.77
CA PRO A 577 -2.93 -32.86 1.34
C PRO A 577 -2.66 -34.33 1.08
N ALA A 578 -2.02 -35.00 2.06
CA ALA A 578 -1.66 -36.43 1.96
C ALA A 578 -2.74 -37.37 2.49
N SER A 579 -3.90 -36.84 2.92
CA SER A 579 -5.00 -37.63 3.47
C SER A 579 -6.29 -37.42 2.69
N SER A 580 -7.24 -38.36 2.82
CA SER A 580 -8.60 -38.24 2.31
C SER A 580 -9.53 -37.40 3.20
N ILE A 581 -9.01 -36.81 4.28
CA ILE A 581 -9.77 -36.00 5.22
C ILE A 581 -10.19 -34.69 4.52
N PRO A 582 -11.48 -34.32 4.58
CA PRO A 582 -11.95 -33.07 3.99
C PRO A 582 -11.31 -31.87 4.67
N PRO A 583 -11.18 -30.73 3.97
CA PRO A 583 -10.65 -29.52 4.57
C PRO A 583 -11.43 -29.08 5.80
N VAL A 584 -10.70 -28.66 6.85
CA VAL A 584 -11.26 -28.16 8.10
C VAL A 584 -11.43 -26.64 8.00
N GLU A 585 -12.66 -26.18 8.10
CA GLU A 585 -12.97 -24.76 8.08
C GLU A 585 -12.63 -24.11 9.42
N THR A 586 -11.81 -23.04 9.38
CA THR A 586 -11.39 -22.28 10.56
C THR A 586 -11.99 -20.88 10.60
N ARG A 587 -12.64 -20.45 9.50
CA ARG A 587 -13.24 -19.13 9.35
C ARG A 587 -14.73 -19.25 9.06
N LEU A 588 -15.48 -19.54 10.12
CA LEU A 588 -16.92 -19.78 10.08
C LEU A 588 -17.73 -18.51 9.88
N HIS A 589 -17.18 -17.36 10.28
CA HIS A 589 -17.88 -16.08 10.26
C HIS A 589 -17.29 -15.17 9.20
N SER A 590 -18.16 -14.37 8.58
CA SER A 590 -17.80 -13.29 7.67
C SER A 590 -18.23 -11.96 8.28
N TYR A 591 -17.37 -10.93 8.15
CA TYR A 591 -17.59 -9.65 8.80
C TYR A 591 -17.68 -8.54 7.77
N ARG A 592 -18.61 -7.60 8.01
CA ARG A 592 -18.73 -6.34 7.29
C ARG A 592 -18.31 -5.19 8.21
N ILE A 593 -17.55 -4.24 7.66
CA ILE A 593 -17.21 -3.01 8.39
C ILE A 593 -18.41 -2.07 8.30
N VAL A 594 -18.91 -1.63 9.45
CA VAL A 594 -20.03 -0.70 9.58
C VAL A 594 -19.65 0.48 10.45
N LYS A 595 -20.39 1.60 10.32
CA LYS A 595 -20.23 2.73 11.26
C LYS A 595 -20.79 2.32 12.64
N MET A 596 -20.14 2.80 13.70
CA MET A 596 -20.65 2.69 15.05
C MET A 596 -22.02 3.39 15.13
N LYS A 597 -22.97 2.79 15.80
CA LYS A 597 -24.24 3.45 16.07
C LYS A 597 -23.99 4.63 17.02
N PRO A 598 -24.53 5.84 16.75
CA PRO A 598 -24.40 6.93 17.69
C PRO A 598 -25.04 6.54 19.01
N LYS A 599 -24.36 6.78 20.13
CA LYS A 599 -24.98 6.72 21.45
C LYS A 599 -26.04 7.81 21.47
N SER A 600 -27.21 7.53 21.97
CA SER A 600 -28.40 8.39 21.94
C SER A 600 -28.28 9.78 22.61
N SER A 601 -27.06 10.15 23.08
CA SER A 601 -26.75 11.39 23.76
C SER A 601 -25.94 12.41 22.94
N ASP A 602 -25.39 12.03 21.77
CA ASP A 602 -24.54 12.93 20.99
C ASP A 602 -25.28 13.42 19.74
N ARG A 603 -26.04 14.51 19.89
CA ARG A 603 -26.79 15.14 18.78
C ARG A 603 -25.98 16.07 17.87
N ASP A 604 -24.70 16.30 18.17
CA ASP A 604 -23.87 17.28 17.44
C ASP A 604 -22.56 16.63 16.91
N ASP A 605 -22.65 15.63 16.01
CA ASP A 605 -21.47 15.21 15.24
C ASP A 605 -21.63 15.71 13.80
N PRO A 606 -20.77 16.64 13.32
CA PRO A 606 -20.80 17.06 11.93
C PRO A 606 -20.53 15.83 11.03
N GLY A 607 -21.51 15.51 10.19
CA GLY A 607 -21.54 14.32 9.37
C GLY A 607 -20.22 13.98 8.68
N PHE A 608 -19.51 13.02 9.23
CA PHE A 608 -18.28 12.49 8.64
C PHE A 608 -18.64 11.66 7.41
N ASP A 609 -18.42 12.22 6.23
CA ASP A 609 -18.65 11.55 4.97
C ASP A 609 -17.53 10.51 4.70
N LEU A 610 -17.84 9.22 4.87
CA LEU A 610 -16.92 8.11 4.55
C LEU A 610 -16.60 7.97 3.06
N LYS A 611 -17.24 8.78 2.18
CA LYS A 611 -16.99 8.71 0.74
C LYS A 611 -15.57 9.13 0.32
N GLY A 612 -14.83 9.86 1.17
CA GLY A 612 -13.46 10.32 0.91
C GLY A 612 -12.35 9.55 1.64
N ALA A 613 -12.68 8.76 2.66
CA ALA A 613 -11.68 8.00 3.39
C ALA A 613 -11.53 6.60 2.80
N SER A 614 -10.66 6.46 1.81
CA SER A 614 -10.12 5.13 1.50
C SER A 614 -9.36 4.68 2.74
N ALA A 615 -9.92 3.72 3.48
CA ALA A 615 -9.18 3.03 4.52
C ALA A 615 -7.83 2.60 3.94
N PRO A 616 -6.71 2.87 4.60
CA PRO A 616 -5.42 2.39 4.13
C PRO A 616 -5.57 0.88 3.90
N SER A 617 -5.09 0.39 2.77
CA SER A 617 -5.16 -1.02 2.41
C SER A 617 -4.39 -1.82 3.46
N TRP A 618 -5.11 -2.31 4.43
CA TRP A 618 -4.61 -3.02 5.61
C TRP A 618 -4.27 -4.41 5.26
N THR A 619 -3.97 -4.74 4.21
CA THR A 619 -3.63 -6.12 3.97
C THR A 619 -2.76 -6.16 2.78
N ARG A 620 -1.71 -6.59 2.93
CA ARG A 620 -0.87 -7.32 2.02
C ARG A 620 0.59 -7.00 2.30
N VAL A 621 0.96 -7.24 3.55
CA VAL A 621 2.20 -7.96 3.77
C VAL A 621 1.82 -9.44 3.62
N ASN A 622 1.34 -9.77 2.44
CA ASN A 622 1.19 -11.15 2.05
C ASN A 622 2.46 -11.60 1.38
N ASN A 623 3.01 -12.68 1.88
CA ASN A 623 3.94 -13.55 1.20
C ASN A 623 3.56 -13.64 -0.28
N CYS A 624 4.18 -12.82 -1.12
CA CYS A 624 4.27 -13.10 -2.54
C CYS A 624 5.31 -14.20 -2.70
N THR A 625 4.88 -15.42 -2.54
CA THR A 625 5.57 -16.58 -3.06
C THR A 625 4.86 -16.96 -4.33
N GLU A 626 5.65 -17.10 -5.40
CA GLU A 626 5.18 -17.58 -6.70
C GLU A 626 4.40 -18.89 -6.54
N TYR A 627 3.13 -18.86 -6.95
CA TYR A 627 2.29 -20.04 -6.98
C TYR A 627 2.53 -20.81 -8.29
N LYS A 628 3.04 -22.02 -8.18
CA LYS A 628 2.77 -23.03 -9.20
C LYS A 628 1.30 -23.47 -9.06
N LYS A 629 0.58 -23.33 -10.16
CA LYS A 629 -0.83 -23.70 -10.28
C LYS A 629 -1.03 -25.18 -9.98
N HIS A 630 -1.86 -25.49 -9.02
CA HIS A 630 -2.59 -26.77 -8.98
C HIS A 630 -3.98 -26.46 -8.42
N THR A 631 -4.88 -26.31 -9.26
CA THR A 631 -6.33 -26.43 -9.40
C THR A 631 -6.80 -25.34 -10.36
N ASP A 632 -7.40 -25.76 -11.45
CA ASP A 632 -8.01 -24.83 -12.39
C ASP A 632 -9.04 -23.99 -11.64
N PRO A 633 -9.01 -22.66 -11.81
CA PRO A 633 -10.10 -21.83 -11.32
C PRO A 633 -11.37 -22.21 -12.09
N PRO A 634 -12.55 -22.01 -11.52
CA PRO A 634 -13.78 -22.08 -12.30
C PRO A 634 -13.57 -21.20 -13.54
N SER A 635 -13.86 -21.76 -14.70
CA SER A 635 -13.70 -21.09 -15.99
C SER A 635 -14.42 -19.75 -15.98
N PHE A 636 -13.64 -18.68 -16.17
CA PHE A 636 -14.10 -17.31 -16.01
C PHE A 636 -14.17 -16.64 -17.38
N HIS A 637 -15.28 -15.95 -17.66
CA HIS A 637 -15.46 -15.17 -18.86
C HIS A 637 -15.15 -13.69 -18.67
N PRO A 638 -14.71 -13.01 -19.75
CA PRO A 638 -14.45 -11.61 -19.69
C PRO A 638 -15.77 -10.87 -19.38
N PRO A 639 -15.75 -10.00 -18.37
CA PRO A 639 -16.81 -9.01 -18.30
C PRO A 639 -16.78 -8.18 -19.59
N ASP A 640 -17.94 -7.79 -20.04
CA ASP A 640 -18.06 -6.82 -21.12
C ASP A 640 -17.19 -5.60 -20.81
N LEU A 641 -16.15 -5.43 -21.60
CA LEU A 641 -15.20 -4.30 -21.52
C LEU A 641 -15.67 -3.13 -22.38
N THR A 642 -16.97 -3.09 -22.74
CA THR A 642 -17.50 -1.89 -23.38
C THR A 642 -17.18 -0.70 -22.49
N MET A 643 -16.41 0.22 -23.03
CA MET A 643 -16.09 1.47 -22.37
C MET A 643 -17.41 2.22 -22.18
N PRO A 644 -17.58 2.93 -21.06
CA PRO A 644 -18.73 3.79 -20.90
C PRO A 644 -18.81 4.70 -22.12
N ALA A 645 -19.93 4.65 -22.84
CA ALA A 645 -20.20 5.59 -23.93
C ALA A 645 -20.12 6.99 -23.32
N GLY A 646 -18.99 7.65 -23.52
CA GLY A 646 -18.71 8.90 -22.81
C GLY A 646 -19.63 9.97 -23.32
N LYS A 647 -20.29 10.66 -22.43
CA LYS A 647 -20.90 11.96 -22.72
C LYS A 647 -19.86 13.05 -23.02
N VAL A 648 -18.58 12.72 -22.91
CA VAL A 648 -17.47 13.64 -23.13
C VAL A 648 -16.66 13.15 -24.34
N GLN A 649 -16.76 13.86 -25.43
CA GLN A 649 -15.94 13.63 -26.61
C GLN A 649 -14.48 13.93 -26.26
N PRO A 650 -13.51 13.05 -26.58
CA PRO A 650 -12.10 13.25 -26.27
C PRO A 650 -11.55 14.60 -26.78
N GLU A 651 -12.04 15.04 -27.93
CA GLU A 651 -11.64 16.30 -28.59
C GLU A 651 -12.10 17.57 -27.84
N GLN A 652 -13.08 17.46 -26.95
CA GLN A 652 -13.63 18.56 -26.17
C GLN A 652 -13.15 18.58 -24.71
N LEU A 653 -12.30 17.64 -24.33
CA LEU A 653 -11.89 17.49 -22.93
C LEU A 653 -10.70 18.41 -22.63
N GLU A 654 -10.97 19.60 -22.10
CA GLU A 654 -9.95 20.47 -21.52
C GLU A 654 -9.87 20.27 -20.00
N ILE A 655 -9.04 19.34 -19.57
CA ILE A 655 -8.90 18.95 -18.15
C ILE A 655 -8.56 20.16 -17.27
N GLY A 656 -7.79 21.10 -17.77
CA GLY A 656 -7.41 22.30 -17.05
C GLY A 656 -8.58 23.22 -16.69
N GLN A 657 -9.66 23.18 -17.45
CA GLN A 657 -10.86 24.03 -17.24
C GLN A 657 -11.94 23.38 -16.39
N LEU A 658 -11.83 22.07 -16.12
CA LEU A 658 -12.81 21.36 -15.29
C LEU A 658 -12.80 21.87 -13.83
N SER A 659 -13.98 22.23 -13.32
CA SER A 659 -14.15 22.51 -11.90
C SER A 659 -13.94 21.28 -11.02
N ARG A 660 -13.70 21.47 -9.73
CA ARG A 660 -13.53 20.37 -8.77
C ARG A 660 -14.75 19.43 -8.74
N ASP A 661 -15.94 19.98 -8.79
CA ASP A 661 -17.18 19.21 -8.74
C ASP A 661 -17.41 18.44 -10.05
N GLN A 662 -17.09 19.03 -11.21
CA GLN A 662 -17.15 18.33 -12.50
C GLN A 662 -16.18 17.13 -12.52
N ARG A 663 -14.93 17.29 -12.08
CA ARG A 663 -13.96 16.20 -11.97
C ARG A 663 -14.46 15.08 -11.08
N LYS A 664 -15.02 15.44 -9.93
CA LYS A 664 -15.57 14.50 -8.98
C LYS A 664 -16.76 13.74 -9.58
N GLN A 665 -17.67 14.45 -10.26
CA GLN A 665 -18.82 13.85 -10.91
C GLN A 665 -18.40 12.88 -12.03
N ILE A 666 -17.50 13.28 -12.91
CA ILE A 666 -17.01 12.44 -14.00
C ILE A 666 -16.31 11.18 -13.43
N ALA A 667 -15.49 11.33 -12.39
CA ALA A 667 -14.83 10.20 -11.75
C ALA A 667 -15.83 9.26 -11.02
N GLU A 668 -16.92 9.79 -10.48
CA GLU A 668 -18.02 9.00 -9.91
C GLU A 668 -18.82 8.28 -10.99
N ASP A 669 -19.12 8.93 -12.12
CA ASP A 669 -19.82 8.32 -13.24
C ASP A 669 -19.01 7.17 -13.85
N ILE A 670 -17.69 7.35 -14.05
CA ILE A 670 -16.77 6.29 -14.49
C ILE A 670 -16.79 5.10 -13.53
N ARG A 671 -16.85 5.35 -12.23
CA ARG A 671 -16.93 4.28 -11.22
C ARG A 671 -18.28 3.57 -11.19
N ASN A 672 -19.37 4.34 -11.29
CA ASN A 672 -20.73 3.82 -11.20
C ASN A 672 -21.11 3.01 -12.45
N HIS A 673 -20.60 3.40 -13.62
CA HIS A 673 -20.79 2.61 -14.84
C HIS A 673 -20.24 1.18 -14.68
N LYS A 674 -19.16 1.00 -13.89
CA LYS A 674 -18.59 -0.30 -13.56
C LYS A 674 -19.46 -1.16 -12.63
N SER A 675 -20.32 -0.54 -11.82
CA SER A 675 -21.12 -1.28 -10.83
C SER A 675 -22.45 -1.79 -11.39
N ASN A 676 -22.94 -1.23 -12.49
CA ASN A 676 -24.24 -1.56 -13.07
C ASN A 676 -24.22 -2.70 -14.11
N GLN A 677 -23.04 -3.08 -14.58
CA GLN A 677 -22.89 -4.22 -15.50
C GLN A 677 -22.58 -5.50 -14.71
N ARG A 678 -23.62 -6.11 -14.14
CA ARG A 678 -23.57 -7.52 -13.71
C ARG A 678 -23.90 -8.37 -14.92
N VAL A 679 -22.90 -8.94 -15.55
CA VAL A 679 -23.08 -9.96 -16.56
C VAL A 679 -23.68 -11.18 -15.88
N SER A 680 -24.81 -11.66 -16.39
CA SER A 680 -25.47 -12.86 -15.88
C SER A 680 -24.53 -14.07 -15.97
N PRO A 681 -24.57 -15.01 -15.03
CA PRO A 681 -23.84 -16.28 -15.18
C PRO A 681 -24.16 -17.02 -16.47
N ALA A 682 -25.39 -16.91 -16.99
CA ALA A 682 -25.78 -17.48 -18.26
C ALA A 682 -25.03 -16.87 -19.43
N ASP A 683 -24.93 -15.53 -19.49
CA ASP A 683 -24.15 -14.82 -20.53
C ASP A 683 -22.68 -15.19 -20.48
N GLN A 684 -22.16 -15.49 -19.28
CA GLN A 684 -20.80 -15.96 -19.10
C GLN A 684 -20.57 -17.32 -19.75
N PHE A 685 -21.48 -18.28 -19.55
CA PHE A 685 -21.38 -19.62 -20.17
C PHE A 685 -21.59 -19.58 -21.68
N GLU A 686 -22.46 -18.71 -22.20
CA GLU A 686 -22.62 -18.53 -23.65
C GLU A 686 -21.38 -17.97 -24.31
N ALA A 687 -20.80 -16.92 -23.74
CA ALA A 687 -19.55 -16.34 -24.23
C ALA A 687 -18.42 -17.40 -24.25
N LEU A 688 -18.38 -18.32 -23.27
CA LEU A 688 -17.40 -19.44 -23.24
C LEU A 688 -17.63 -20.42 -24.38
N ALA A 689 -18.83 -20.85 -24.55
CA ALA A 689 -19.16 -21.75 -25.64
C ALA A 689 -18.76 -21.14 -26.98
N ILE A 690 -19.07 -19.85 -27.20
CA ILE A 690 -18.72 -19.12 -28.43
C ILE A 690 -17.18 -19.02 -28.56
N SER A 691 -16.43 -18.71 -27.48
CA SER A 691 -14.98 -18.57 -27.56
C SER A 691 -14.27 -19.89 -27.89
N ILE A 692 -14.83 -21.02 -27.44
CA ILE A 692 -14.28 -22.37 -27.72
C ILE A 692 -14.55 -22.76 -29.17
N THR A 693 -15.65 -22.30 -29.77
CA THR A 693 -16.02 -22.63 -31.14
C THR A 693 -15.50 -21.63 -32.20
N ALA A 694 -14.82 -20.56 -31.77
CA ALA A 694 -14.35 -19.49 -32.68
C ALA A 694 -13.05 -19.81 -33.47
N GLY A 695 -12.51 -21.03 -33.38
CA GLY A 695 -11.32 -21.49 -34.10
C GLY A 695 -11.42 -22.93 -34.59
N ASP A 696 -10.31 -23.51 -35.04
CA ASP A 696 -10.23 -24.95 -35.38
C ASP A 696 -10.52 -25.78 -34.12
N CYS A 697 -11.73 -26.31 -34.06
CA CYS A 697 -12.24 -27.02 -32.88
C CYS A 697 -12.10 -28.53 -33.01
N THR A 698 -11.57 -29.18 -31.99
CA THR A 698 -11.62 -30.63 -31.84
C THR A 698 -13.06 -31.08 -31.43
N ASP A 699 -13.38 -32.36 -31.59
CA ASP A 699 -14.66 -32.91 -31.11
C ASP A 699 -14.84 -32.78 -29.60
N TYR A 700 -13.73 -32.78 -28.85
CA TYR A 700 -13.70 -32.50 -27.43
C TYR A 700 -14.12 -31.05 -27.12
N ASP A 701 -13.61 -30.08 -27.88
CA ASP A 701 -13.95 -28.67 -27.72
C ASP A 701 -15.44 -28.42 -28.06
N ARG A 702 -15.99 -29.08 -29.08
CA ARG A 702 -17.43 -29.00 -29.40
C ARG A 702 -18.31 -29.57 -28.28
N ALA A 703 -17.98 -30.74 -27.75
CA ALA A 703 -18.69 -31.33 -26.62
C ALA A 703 -18.65 -30.44 -25.37
N ARG A 704 -17.52 -29.78 -25.14
CA ARG A 704 -17.34 -28.83 -24.04
C ARG A 704 -18.16 -27.56 -24.26
N ALA A 705 -18.20 -27.00 -25.46
CA ALA A 705 -19.03 -25.84 -25.79
C ALA A 705 -20.53 -26.16 -25.64
N GLU A 706 -21.00 -27.34 -26.09
CA GLU A 706 -22.37 -27.79 -25.87
C GLU A 706 -22.74 -27.92 -24.39
N SER A 707 -21.82 -28.39 -23.57
CA SER A 707 -22.01 -28.45 -22.10
C SER A 707 -22.19 -27.06 -21.50
N TYR A 708 -21.44 -26.09 -21.97
CA TYR A 708 -21.57 -24.69 -21.48
C TYR A 708 -22.87 -24.04 -21.99
N MET A 709 -23.30 -24.30 -23.24
CA MET A 709 -24.57 -23.81 -23.74
C MET A 709 -25.75 -24.40 -22.96
N LYS A 710 -25.69 -25.68 -22.62
CA LYS A 710 -26.71 -26.33 -21.76
C LYS A 710 -26.73 -25.70 -20.36
N ALA A 711 -25.60 -25.42 -19.79
CA ALA A 711 -25.49 -24.74 -18.50
C ALA A 711 -26.07 -23.29 -18.56
N ALA A 712 -25.73 -22.54 -19.60
CA ALA A 712 -26.28 -21.21 -19.83
C ALA A 712 -27.77 -21.20 -19.95
N HIS A 713 -28.32 -22.15 -20.73
CA HIS A 713 -29.76 -22.28 -20.93
C HIS A 713 -30.52 -22.65 -19.65
N ALA A 714 -29.97 -23.57 -18.86
CA ALA A 714 -30.52 -23.94 -17.56
C ALA A 714 -30.54 -22.75 -16.58
N ILE A 715 -29.44 -21.98 -16.53
CA ILE A 715 -29.37 -20.78 -15.69
C ILE A 715 -30.37 -19.72 -16.15
N ARG A 716 -30.51 -19.47 -17.44
CA ARG A 716 -31.53 -18.54 -17.97
C ARG A 716 -32.96 -18.97 -17.67
N GLN A 717 -33.25 -20.25 -17.75
CA GLN A 717 -34.57 -20.75 -17.33
C GLN A 717 -34.81 -20.50 -15.84
N GLU A 718 -33.81 -20.73 -14.97
CA GLU A 718 -33.93 -20.45 -13.55
C GLU A 718 -34.00 -18.93 -13.26
N GLU A 719 -33.22 -18.09 -13.96
CA GLU A 719 -33.27 -16.62 -13.84
C GLU A 719 -34.64 -16.06 -14.30
N ASN A 720 -35.21 -16.57 -15.41
CA ASN A 720 -36.53 -16.16 -15.89
C ASN A 720 -37.64 -16.58 -14.92
N ALA A 721 -37.60 -17.80 -14.40
CA ALA A 721 -38.54 -18.28 -13.40
C ALA A 721 -38.48 -17.44 -12.12
N LEU A 722 -37.26 -17.12 -11.66
CA LEU A 722 -37.02 -16.27 -10.50
C LEU A 722 -37.50 -14.83 -10.74
N SER A 723 -37.29 -14.29 -11.95
CA SER A 723 -37.75 -12.95 -12.31
C SER A 723 -39.27 -12.87 -12.28
N ALA A 724 -39.98 -13.88 -12.81
CA ALA A 724 -41.45 -13.95 -12.76
C ALA A 724 -41.97 -14.04 -11.31
N GLU A 725 -41.30 -14.77 -10.44
CA GLU A 725 -41.68 -14.86 -9.02
C GLU A 725 -41.42 -13.55 -8.28
N VAL A 726 -40.30 -12.87 -8.56
CA VAL A 726 -39.98 -11.55 -7.99
C VAL A 726 -41.01 -10.52 -8.47
N GLU A 727 -41.42 -10.56 -9.72
CA GLU A 727 -42.48 -9.69 -10.24
C GLU A 727 -43.85 -9.98 -9.61
N SER A 728 -44.18 -11.25 -9.40
CA SER A 728 -45.42 -11.67 -8.69
C SER A 728 -45.41 -11.14 -7.26
N LEU A 729 -44.27 -11.29 -6.53
CA LEU A 729 -44.12 -10.77 -5.18
C LEU A 729 -44.18 -9.23 -5.13
N ALA A 730 -43.63 -8.56 -6.14
CA ALA A 730 -43.70 -7.09 -6.24
C ALA A 730 -45.15 -6.63 -6.42
N LYS A 731 -45.96 -7.35 -7.21
CA LYS A 731 -47.41 -7.07 -7.37
C LYS A 731 -48.20 -7.29 -6.05
N GLU A 732 -47.86 -8.34 -5.30
CA GLU A 732 -48.44 -8.57 -3.97
C GLU A 732 -48.09 -7.47 -2.99
N ILE A 733 -46.84 -7.02 -2.96
CA ILE A 733 -46.36 -5.89 -2.14
C ILE A 733 -47.10 -4.60 -2.51
N MET A 734 -47.31 -4.34 -3.80
CA MET A 734 -48.11 -3.20 -4.28
C MET A 734 -49.55 -3.26 -3.84
N SER A 735 -50.22 -4.41 -3.98
CA SER A 735 -51.57 -4.63 -3.56
C SER A 735 -51.74 -4.46 -2.04
N TRP A 736 -50.81 -4.98 -1.27
CA TRP A 736 -50.75 -4.83 0.17
C TRP A 736 -50.55 -3.37 0.59
N ALA A 737 -49.65 -2.60 -0.08
CA ALA A 737 -49.40 -1.18 0.16
C ALA A 737 -50.66 -0.34 -0.15
N LYS A 738 -51.32 -0.62 -1.28
CA LYS A 738 -52.56 0.05 -1.70
C LYS A 738 -53.69 -0.11 -0.67
N LEU A 739 -53.87 -1.32 -0.11
CA LEU A 739 -54.85 -1.58 0.93
C LEU A 739 -54.60 -0.83 2.23
N ARG A 740 -53.41 -0.28 2.41
CA ARG A 740 -52.97 0.48 3.61
C ARG A 740 -52.72 1.94 3.35
N ASN A 741 -53.08 2.46 2.19
CA ASN A 741 -52.79 3.82 1.75
C ASN A 741 -51.30 4.19 1.74
N ILE A 742 -50.43 3.22 1.55
CA ILE A 742 -48.97 3.45 1.46
C ILE A 742 -48.63 3.63 0.00
N GLN A 743 -48.09 4.78 -0.37
CA GLN A 743 -47.62 5.06 -1.74
C GLN A 743 -46.26 4.43 -1.98
N ILE A 744 -46.20 3.31 -2.66
CA ILE A 744 -44.99 2.66 -3.13
C ILE A 744 -45.03 2.58 -4.65
N THR A 745 -43.97 2.98 -5.33
CA THR A 745 -43.85 2.86 -6.78
C THR A 745 -43.58 1.42 -7.19
N PRO A 746 -43.87 1.01 -8.43
CA PRO A 746 -43.55 -0.33 -8.92
C PRO A 746 -42.06 -0.70 -8.79
N ILE A 747 -41.18 0.26 -9.00
CA ILE A 747 -39.73 0.10 -8.86
C ILE A 747 -39.35 -0.16 -7.38
N GLN A 748 -39.98 0.54 -6.45
CA GLN A 748 -39.79 0.34 -5.02
C GLN A 748 -40.31 -1.03 -4.57
N ALA A 749 -41.48 -1.48 -5.09
CA ALA A 749 -42.03 -2.79 -4.82
C ALA A 749 -41.08 -3.91 -5.35
N LEU A 750 -40.54 -3.73 -6.55
CA LEU A 750 -39.55 -4.65 -7.13
C LEU A 750 -38.27 -4.71 -6.29
N LYS A 751 -37.81 -3.57 -5.82
CA LYS A 751 -36.61 -3.49 -4.94
C LYS A 751 -36.84 -4.21 -3.61
N LEU A 752 -38.02 -4.09 -3.02
CA LEU A 752 -38.46 -4.83 -1.82
C LEU A 752 -38.50 -6.33 -2.08
N ALA A 753 -39.12 -6.73 -3.20
CA ALA A 753 -39.20 -8.13 -3.61
C ALA A 753 -37.79 -8.76 -3.79
N GLN A 754 -36.82 -7.97 -4.19
CA GLN A 754 -35.39 -8.39 -4.32
C GLN A 754 -34.61 -8.34 -3.01
N GLY A 755 -35.25 -8.01 -1.88
CA GLY A 755 -34.60 -7.92 -0.57
C GLY A 755 -33.92 -6.60 -0.24
N GLY A 756 -34.17 -5.57 -1.04
CA GLY A 756 -33.70 -4.24 -0.78
C GLY A 756 -34.51 -3.49 0.28
N GLU A 757 -34.00 -2.36 0.73
CA GLU A 757 -34.68 -1.45 1.64
C GLU A 757 -35.24 -0.25 0.87
N VAL A 758 -36.46 0.18 1.19
CA VAL A 758 -37.13 1.31 0.56
C VAL A 758 -37.68 2.24 1.63
N THR A 759 -37.51 3.53 1.44
CA THR A 759 -38.09 4.57 2.30
C THR A 759 -39.26 5.22 1.53
N ALA A 760 -40.45 5.22 2.10
CA ALA A 760 -41.58 5.92 1.58
C ALA A 760 -42.28 6.66 2.74
N LEU A 761 -42.52 7.97 2.60
CA LEU A 761 -43.14 8.83 3.61
C LEU A 761 -42.53 8.62 5.02
N ASP A 762 -41.24 8.81 5.15
CA ASP A 762 -40.44 8.66 6.39
C ASP A 762 -40.47 7.27 7.05
N THR A 763 -41.03 6.31 6.39
CA THR A 763 -41.13 4.93 6.87
C THR A 763 -40.20 4.03 6.02
N ARG A 764 -39.39 3.21 6.69
CA ARG A 764 -38.48 2.26 6.03
C ARG A 764 -39.14 0.88 5.96
N TYR A 765 -39.11 0.31 4.78
CA TYR A 765 -39.66 -1.01 4.47
C TYR A 765 -38.51 -1.95 4.04
N ARG A 766 -38.49 -3.16 4.61
CA ARG A 766 -37.53 -4.20 4.25
C ARG A 766 -38.19 -5.56 4.28
N ALA A 767 -37.96 -6.40 3.28
CA ALA A 767 -38.41 -7.77 3.29
C ALA A 767 -37.39 -8.66 4.05
N ASN A 768 -37.87 -9.44 5.02
CA ASN A 768 -37.07 -10.46 5.66
C ASN A 768 -37.29 -11.79 4.92
N HIS A 769 -36.36 -12.15 4.07
CA HIS A 769 -36.43 -13.34 3.23
C HIS A 769 -36.33 -14.67 4.01
N LEU A 770 -35.81 -14.64 5.25
CA LEU A 770 -35.71 -15.83 6.11
C LEU A 770 -37.06 -16.18 6.77
N THR A 771 -37.82 -15.15 7.16
CA THR A 771 -39.10 -15.33 7.84
C THR A 771 -40.31 -15.14 6.88
N GLY A 772 -40.05 -14.62 5.67
CA GLY A 772 -41.14 -14.24 4.74
C GLY A 772 -41.97 -13.03 5.21
N GLU A 773 -41.43 -12.20 6.10
CA GLU A 773 -42.09 -11.04 6.67
C GLU A 773 -41.61 -9.73 6.05
N LEU A 774 -42.53 -8.78 5.83
CA LEU A 774 -42.19 -7.40 5.51
C LEU A 774 -42.02 -6.61 6.82
N ILE A 775 -40.81 -6.18 7.11
CA ILE A 775 -40.50 -5.37 8.29
C ILE A 775 -40.69 -3.90 7.90
N VAL A 776 -41.49 -3.21 8.68
CA VAL A 776 -41.75 -1.78 8.55
C VAL A 776 -41.15 -1.11 9.78
N THR A 777 -40.14 -0.25 9.58
CA THR A 777 -39.55 0.50 10.65
C THR A 777 -39.84 1.98 10.45
N GLY A 778 -40.66 2.57 11.31
CA GLY A 778 -40.93 4.01 11.38
C GLY A 778 -41.30 4.37 12.79
N SER A 779 -41.36 5.64 13.10
CA SER A 779 -41.58 6.18 14.44
C SER A 779 -42.93 5.81 14.99
N ASP A 780 -43.18 4.71 15.56
CA ASP A 780 -44.28 4.29 16.43
C ASP A 780 -45.11 3.06 16.07
N VAL A 781 -44.95 2.41 14.92
CA VAL A 781 -45.74 1.19 14.63
C VAL A 781 -44.94 0.13 13.89
N SER A 782 -44.63 -0.98 14.53
CA SER A 782 -44.07 -2.15 13.85
C SER A 782 -45.19 -3.01 13.27
N TRP A 783 -45.28 -3.11 11.95
CA TRP A 783 -46.20 -4.01 11.24
C TRP A 783 -45.41 -5.22 10.70
N ARG A 784 -45.93 -6.43 10.95
CA ARG A 784 -45.43 -7.67 10.37
C ARG A 784 -46.53 -8.30 9.53
N LYS A 785 -46.23 -8.61 8.28
CA LYS A 785 -47.07 -9.48 7.44
C LYS A 785 -46.23 -10.66 7.03
N THR A 786 -46.69 -11.87 7.34
CA THR A 786 -46.06 -13.11 6.92
C THR A 786 -46.27 -13.32 5.44
N ILE A 787 -45.21 -13.40 4.66
CA ILE A 787 -45.20 -13.79 3.26
C ILE A 787 -45.17 -15.33 3.23
N ALA A 788 -45.92 -15.95 2.36
CA ALA A 788 -46.14 -17.40 2.37
C ALA A 788 -44.84 -18.20 2.38
N LEU A 789 -44.80 -19.22 3.22
CA LEU A 789 -43.64 -20.07 3.51
C LEU A 789 -43.00 -20.69 2.27
N HIS A 790 -43.76 -20.81 1.20
CA HIS A 790 -43.35 -21.34 -0.10
C HIS A 790 -42.29 -20.45 -0.79
N GLN A 791 -42.44 -19.14 -0.71
CA GLN A 791 -41.50 -18.16 -1.32
C GLN A 791 -40.19 -18.07 -0.56
N ALA A 792 -40.23 -18.22 0.77
CA ALA A 792 -39.04 -18.32 1.60
C ALA A 792 -38.17 -19.57 1.28
N LYS A 793 -38.85 -20.72 0.95
CA LYS A 793 -38.15 -21.95 0.56
C LYS A 793 -37.37 -21.81 -0.75
N ILE A 794 -37.86 -21.05 -1.71
CA ILE A 794 -37.22 -20.84 -3.01
C ILE A 794 -35.98 -19.98 -2.82
N LEU A 795 -36.05 -18.91 -2.01
CA LEU A 795 -34.90 -18.05 -1.70
C LEU A 795 -33.84 -18.80 -0.90
N ILE A 796 -34.21 -19.68 0.03
CA ILE A 796 -33.30 -20.54 0.78
C ILE A 796 -32.64 -21.58 -0.12
N ALA A 797 -33.36 -22.17 -1.08
CA ALA A 797 -32.80 -23.09 -2.07
C ALA A 797 -31.72 -22.39 -2.96
N ARG A 798 -31.97 -21.13 -3.37
CA ARG A 798 -30.98 -20.30 -4.10
C ARG A 798 -29.75 -20.04 -3.27
N TRP A 799 -29.88 -19.71 -1.98
CA TRP A 799 -28.78 -19.52 -1.06
C TRP A 799 -27.95 -20.79 -0.87
N LYS A 800 -28.56 -21.94 -0.76
CA LYS A 800 -27.89 -23.22 -0.64
C LYS A 800 -27.09 -23.60 -1.89
N ARG A 801 -27.55 -23.27 -3.09
CA ARG A 801 -26.85 -23.53 -4.37
C ARG A 801 -25.71 -22.53 -4.61
N LEU A 802 -25.78 -21.30 -4.11
CA LEU A 802 -24.70 -20.33 -4.16
C LEU A 802 -23.59 -20.65 -3.14
N LEU A 803 -23.87 -21.54 -2.19
CA LEU A 803 -22.91 -22.02 -1.17
C LEU A 803 -22.26 -23.36 -1.55
N GLN A 804 -22.77 -24.09 -2.51
CA GLN A 804 -22.16 -25.24 -3.16
C GLN A 804 -21.35 -24.80 -4.40
#